data_e219117f61769d2a6f0d7d2e76445fea
#
_entry.id   e219117f61769d2a6f0d7d2e76445fea
#
_cell.length_a   1.000
_cell.length_b   1.000
_cell.length_c   1.000
_cell.angle_alpha   90.00
_cell.angle_beta   90.00
_cell.angle_gamma   90.00
#
_symmetry.space_group_name_H-M   'P 1'
#
loop_
_entity.id
_entity.type
_entity.pdbx_description
1 polymer ?
#
loop_
_entity_poly.entity_id
_entity_poly.type
_entity_poly.pdbx_seq_one_letter_code
_entity_poly.pdbx_strand_id
1 'polypeptide(L)'
;MKRFLLVVTTFLISVAVYGQTGTVTGRIMDQGSSEGLPGANAIIKGTAIGSITDLDGQFTISDVPTGSQVVVISYVGYETIEQAVEVSSGTVNLGTINLTLGAVGLKEVEVIASVAIDRKTPVAVSTIKGQAIEEKVGNQEFPEVLRYTPSVYVTKQGGGFGDSRINVRGFDQSNTAVMVNGVPVNDMENGWVYWSNWAGLTDVSSQVQMQRGLSASKLAISSVGGTINIITNAAEMDKGGNFSVNIGNDGYQKYNLMLSTGLGKNGWAFTIQGTHTRGNGWVDGTTFKAYSYFASLAKKINDKHTLVFTGLGAPQWHHQRLVGRFDGISFQDLLDHERGIKYNSMWGDYNGEEFSWRRNFYHKPKFYGNWYWTISPRTDLATTAYASFGRGGGTGPRGRINGSFENSSRFYDDRYGDDSQGQVMFDQIDNWNSGTTNYPSDWGDPAQIFDSVDRDIDNRRGFFGDKYVNTSSNGFIRRASMNGHNWYGILSTLTHSFNDNLSLVAGIDLRWYKGIHYRRVTNLLGADAYFTDTDINIAGEFISQEKEASAIVNMNNDKKLNYHNDGLVGWQGTFAQLEYSNDDISAHISGAFSNQSYQRIDYFNYYYSDALSEAADLGETMESEKINQLGGNIKGGINWNVSSKHNIYFNGGFYSRQPLFDAIFLNFVNEVNPNIVNEKITGLELGYGFRSRFLNANVNLYRTTWTDRFRQRGVQLGGGEEGTANLSGISQTHTGVELELFGEIAKNLYLEVMFSLGNWTYSDNVNVDVYDEDRNLLGDTTLYLNNVKVGDAAQTTTRVALTYTFLKNFRIYGSFYYADKLFADFDPTESAFLDVNNLGALELPSYNLVDAGLYYDFKAGKKLQFTAKVNINNLFNTKYISEAESNNFPEEGTDETIYTENFGYFGFGRTWNAGIMMRW
;
A
#
# COMPACT_ATOMS: atom_id res chain seq x y z
N MET A 1 36.96 56.01 42.13
CA MET A 1 36.36 56.69 40.98
C MET A 1 37.11 56.39 39.66
N LYS A 2 38.45 56.57 39.51
CA LYS A 2 39.18 56.33 38.25
C LYS A 2 39.13 54.89 37.73
N ARG A 3 39.05 53.82 38.54
CA ARG A 3 38.92 52.41 38.12
C ARG A 3 37.50 52.03 37.70
N PHE A 4 36.48 52.71 38.20
CA PHE A 4 35.08 52.49 37.81
C PHE A 4 34.76 53.15 36.48
N LEU A 5 35.35 54.31 36.17
CA LEU A 5 35.22 54.95 34.87
C LEU A 5 35.90 54.12 33.75
N LEU A 6 37.02 53.45 34.05
CA LEU A 6 37.73 52.62 33.03
C LEU A 6 36.91 51.37 32.67
N VAL A 7 36.24 50.73 33.65
CA VAL A 7 35.39 49.57 33.43
C VAL A 7 34.11 49.96 32.66
N VAL A 8 33.51 51.10 32.95
CA VAL A 8 32.35 51.64 32.26
C VAL A 8 32.70 52.06 30.82
N THR A 9 33.87 52.65 30.58
CA THR A 9 34.33 53.02 29.25
C THR A 9 34.70 51.81 28.43
N THR A 10 35.28 50.75 29.00
CA THR A 10 35.58 49.50 28.33
C THR A 10 34.29 48.72 28.00
N PHE A 11 33.28 48.77 28.88
CA PHE A 11 31.97 48.17 28.64
C PHE A 11 31.15 48.92 27.56
N LEU A 12 31.26 50.26 27.48
CA LEU A 12 30.63 51.07 26.47
C LEU A 12 31.29 50.96 25.09
N ILE A 13 32.60 50.64 25.03
CA ILE A 13 33.32 50.38 23.75
C ILE A 13 33.04 48.97 23.25
N SER A 14 32.77 47.99 24.11
CA SER A 14 32.37 46.61 23.69
C SER A 14 30.94 46.50 23.13
N VAL A 15 30.07 47.51 23.36
CA VAL A 15 28.69 47.55 22.84
C VAL A 15 28.61 48.23 21.45
N ALA A 16 29.70 48.86 20.95
CA ALA A 16 29.69 49.62 19.69
C ALA A 16 30.21 48.85 18.44
N VAL A 17 30.45 47.55 18.53
CA VAL A 17 30.73 46.70 17.35
C VAL A 17 29.50 45.89 16.98
N TYR A 18 28.40 46.57 16.67
CA TYR A 18 27.38 46.02 15.81
C TYR A 18 27.96 46.08 14.41
N GLY A 19 28.42 44.95 13.88
CA GLY A 19 28.80 44.86 12.47
C GLY A 19 27.63 45.36 11.61
N GLN A 20 27.89 46.22 10.65
CA GLN A 20 26.84 46.62 9.70
C GLN A 20 26.33 45.39 8.99
N THR A 21 25.02 45.23 8.93
CA THR A 21 24.36 44.13 8.21
C THR A 21 23.58 44.68 7.04
N GLY A 22 23.43 43.90 6.00
CA GLY A 22 22.59 44.18 4.83
C GLY A 22 21.57 43.07 4.62
N THR A 23 20.79 43.21 3.59
CA THR A 23 19.80 42.23 3.15
C THR A 23 20.14 41.72 1.75
N VAL A 24 20.08 40.41 1.54
CA VAL A 24 20.28 39.79 0.23
C VAL A 24 18.97 39.18 -0.23
N THR A 25 18.54 39.55 -1.45
CA THR A 25 17.30 39.04 -2.06
C THR A 25 17.64 38.39 -3.40
N GLY A 26 16.76 37.52 -3.88
CA GLY A 26 16.87 36.91 -5.19
C GLY A 26 15.69 35.99 -5.47
N ARG A 27 15.68 35.42 -6.66
CA ARG A 27 14.67 34.45 -7.09
C ARG A 27 15.34 33.18 -7.59
N ILE A 28 14.95 32.04 -7.05
CA ILE A 28 15.47 30.71 -7.44
C ILE A 28 14.44 30.04 -8.35
N MET A 29 14.86 29.67 -9.54
CA MET A 29 13.99 29.05 -10.55
C MET A 29 14.60 27.75 -11.07
N ASP A 30 13.75 26.87 -11.52
CA ASP A 30 14.14 25.69 -12.31
C ASP A 30 14.57 26.14 -13.73
N GLN A 31 15.75 25.75 -14.16
CA GLN A 31 16.25 26.08 -15.50
C GLN A 31 15.44 25.40 -16.62
N GLY A 32 14.83 24.24 -16.37
CA GLY A 32 14.06 23.49 -17.36
C GLY A 32 12.61 23.96 -17.52
N SER A 33 11.91 24.21 -16.41
CA SER A 33 10.51 24.64 -16.42
C SER A 33 10.32 26.15 -16.34
N SER A 34 11.36 26.91 -16.00
CA SER A 34 11.27 28.35 -15.70
C SER A 34 10.28 28.69 -14.59
N GLU A 35 10.02 27.78 -13.68
CA GLU A 35 9.17 27.95 -12.50
C GLU A 35 9.99 28.32 -11.27
N GLY A 36 9.40 29.10 -10.36
CA GLY A 36 10.00 29.35 -9.05
C GLY A 36 10.12 28.05 -8.25
N LEU A 37 11.24 27.83 -7.55
CA LEU A 37 11.46 26.67 -6.70
C LEU A 37 11.08 26.99 -5.24
N PRO A 38 9.87 26.65 -4.76
CA PRO A 38 9.44 26.95 -3.39
C PRO A 38 10.14 26.02 -2.41
N GLY A 39 10.63 26.57 -1.29
CA GLY A 39 11.34 25.81 -0.26
C GLY A 39 12.81 25.53 -0.57
N ALA A 40 13.38 26.14 -1.63
CA ALA A 40 14.82 26.10 -1.86
C ALA A 40 15.57 26.89 -0.76
N ASN A 41 16.71 26.36 -0.32
CA ASN A 41 17.53 27.00 0.72
C ASN A 41 18.51 28.00 0.11
N ALA A 42 18.58 29.21 0.66
CA ALA A 42 19.60 30.21 0.38
C ALA A 42 20.30 30.56 1.71
N ILE A 43 21.57 30.19 1.88
CA ILE A 43 22.29 30.29 3.17
C ILE A 43 23.64 30.95 2.93
N ILE A 44 24.04 31.90 3.78
CA ILE A 44 25.39 32.46 3.76
C ILE A 44 26.41 31.42 4.21
N LYS A 45 27.37 31.12 3.35
CA LYS A 45 28.36 30.04 3.54
C LYS A 45 29.10 30.18 4.87
N GLY A 46 29.10 29.09 5.63
CA GLY A 46 29.78 29.03 6.94
C GLY A 46 29.03 29.70 8.10
N THR A 47 27.79 30.16 7.87
CA THR A 47 26.91 30.76 8.88
C THR A 47 25.58 30.00 9.00
N ALA A 48 24.76 30.38 9.99
CA ALA A 48 23.36 29.93 10.10
C ALA A 48 22.37 30.99 9.54
N ILE A 49 22.87 32.03 8.86
CA ILE A 49 22.08 33.11 8.28
C ILE A 49 21.59 32.66 6.91
N GLY A 50 20.28 32.56 6.75
CA GLY A 50 19.70 32.07 5.50
C GLY A 50 18.18 32.22 5.49
N SER A 51 17.59 31.91 4.35
CA SER A 51 16.14 31.93 4.11
C SER A 51 15.77 30.76 3.20
N ILE A 52 14.53 30.37 3.24
CA ILE A 52 13.93 29.48 2.24
C ILE A 52 13.11 30.32 1.27
N THR A 53 13.01 29.87 0.02
CA THR A 53 12.19 30.54 -0.99
C THR A 53 10.70 30.40 -0.73
N ASP A 54 9.96 31.42 -1.08
CA ASP A 54 8.48 31.38 -1.16
C ASP A 54 7.99 30.62 -2.42
N LEU A 55 6.67 30.59 -2.65
CA LEU A 55 6.05 29.87 -3.76
C LEU A 55 6.48 30.35 -5.15
N ASP A 56 6.92 31.59 -5.27
CA ASP A 56 7.46 32.15 -6.51
C ASP A 56 8.96 31.94 -6.64
N GLY A 57 9.58 31.20 -5.72
CA GLY A 57 11.02 31.01 -5.65
C GLY A 57 11.80 32.22 -5.11
N GLN A 58 11.13 33.26 -4.54
CA GLN A 58 11.81 34.43 -4.00
C GLN A 58 12.34 34.16 -2.59
N PHE A 59 13.53 34.68 -2.29
CA PHE A 59 14.11 34.62 -0.95
C PHE A 59 14.58 35.99 -0.47
N THR A 60 14.58 36.18 0.85
CA THR A 60 15.13 37.36 1.52
C THR A 60 15.95 36.90 2.71
N ILE A 61 17.26 37.14 2.69
CA ILE A 61 18.17 36.87 3.80
C ILE A 61 18.47 38.20 4.50
N SER A 62 17.97 38.39 5.70
CA SER A 62 18.20 39.57 6.54
C SER A 62 19.44 39.36 7.43
N ASP A 63 19.98 40.47 7.96
CA ASP A 63 21.10 40.47 8.91
C ASP A 63 22.39 39.82 8.38
N VAL A 64 22.64 39.94 7.07
CA VAL A 64 23.86 39.45 6.45
C VAL A 64 25.02 40.40 6.74
N PRO A 65 26.18 39.94 7.27
CA PRO A 65 27.34 40.78 7.50
C PRO A 65 27.79 41.48 6.21
N THR A 66 28.12 42.77 6.31
CA THR A 66 28.64 43.51 5.15
C THR A 66 30.02 43.00 4.69
N GLY A 67 30.34 43.19 3.41
CA GLY A 67 31.55 42.70 2.77
C GLY A 67 31.29 41.48 1.86
N SER A 68 32.38 40.84 1.43
CA SER A 68 32.33 39.71 0.50
C SER A 68 31.76 38.48 1.19
N GLN A 69 30.62 37.98 0.70
CA GLN A 69 29.90 36.82 1.18
C GLN A 69 29.68 35.81 0.04
N VAL A 70 29.35 34.59 0.37
CA VAL A 70 28.92 33.58 -0.60
C VAL A 70 27.58 33.05 -0.18
N VAL A 71 26.57 33.14 -1.03
CA VAL A 71 25.27 32.51 -0.85
C VAL A 71 25.33 31.10 -1.42
N VAL A 72 25.11 30.10 -0.60
CA VAL A 72 24.95 28.71 -1.01
C VAL A 72 23.46 28.47 -1.24
N ILE A 73 23.09 28.13 -2.45
CA ILE A 73 21.74 27.88 -2.89
C ILE A 73 21.61 26.41 -3.19
N SER A 74 20.69 25.75 -2.47
CA SER A 74 20.44 24.31 -2.61
C SER A 74 18.95 24.01 -2.58
N TYR A 75 18.55 23.06 -3.40
CA TYR A 75 17.20 22.52 -3.40
C TYR A 75 17.28 21.02 -3.67
N VAL A 76 16.38 20.24 -3.06
CA VAL A 76 16.37 18.78 -3.21
C VAL A 76 16.19 18.44 -4.68
N GLY A 77 17.16 17.70 -5.22
CA GLY A 77 17.17 17.30 -6.62
C GLY A 77 17.86 18.26 -7.58
N TYR A 78 18.46 19.34 -7.11
CA TYR A 78 19.16 20.33 -7.94
C TYR A 78 20.63 20.46 -7.57
N GLU A 79 21.46 20.85 -8.53
CA GLU A 79 22.87 21.17 -8.27
C GLU A 79 22.97 22.37 -7.33
N THR A 80 23.76 22.22 -6.27
CA THR A 80 24.02 23.33 -5.35
C THR A 80 24.88 24.38 -6.03
N ILE A 81 24.43 25.65 -6.04
CA ILE A 81 25.15 26.79 -6.60
C ILE A 81 25.73 27.65 -5.46
N GLU A 82 26.97 28.06 -5.60
CA GLU A 82 27.63 29.06 -4.76
C GLU A 82 27.72 30.39 -5.51
N GLN A 83 26.99 31.41 -5.06
CA GLN A 83 26.95 32.72 -5.63
C GLN A 83 27.66 33.74 -4.76
N ALA A 84 28.78 34.28 -5.23
CA ALA A 84 29.49 35.38 -4.55
C ALA A 84 28.67 36.67 -4.60
N VAL A 85 28.63 37.40 -3.48
CA VAL A 85 27.89 38.68 -3.34
C VAL A 85 28.67 39.65 -2.44
N GLU A 86 28.76 40.90 -2.84
CA GLU A 86 29.27 41.97 -1.99
C GLU A 86 28.13 42.66 -1.29
N VAL A 87 28.03 42.46 0.02
CA VAL A 87 26.92 42.95 0.85
C VAL A 87 27.21 44.34 1.38
N SER A 88 26.39 45.32 1.02
CA SER A 88 26.39 46.67 1.60
C SER A 88 25.36 46.79 2.73
N SER A 89 25.31 47.92 3.42
CA SER A 89 24.30 48.20 4.48
C SER A 89 22.83 48.36 3.97
N GLY A 90 22.60 48.15 2.67
CA GLY A 90 21.28 48.14 2.03
C GLY A 90 20.86 46.74 1.57
N THR A 91 19.89 46.73 0.62
CA THR A 91 19.42 45.48 0.00
C THR A 91 20.21 45.22 -1.29
N VAL A 92 20.80 44.04 -1.40
CA VAL A 92 21.48 43.54 -2.61
C VAL A 92 20.61 42.50 -3.27
N ASN A 93 20.24 42.68 -4.54
CA ASN A 93 19.43 41.73 -5.29
C ASN A 93 20.32 40.91 -6.25
N LEU A 94 20.31 39.60 -6.07
CA LEU A 94 21.05 38.65 -6.92
C LEU A 94 20.34 38.33 -8.24
N GLY A 95 19.14 38.89 -8.45
CA GLY A 95 18.33 38.58 -9.62
C GLY A 95 17.77 37.16 -9.63
N THR A 96 17.57 36.60 -10.81
CA THR A 96 17.10 35.22 -10.99
C THR A 96 18.29 34.28 -11.07
N ILE A 97 18.26 33.22 -10.23
CA ILE A 97 19.27 32.18 -10.17
C ILE A 97 18.59 30.89 -10.61
N ASN A 98 19.02 30.36 -11.74
CA ASN A 98 18.46 29.15 -12.29
C ASN A 98 19.23 27.95 -11.75
N LEU A 99 18.55 27.07 -11.02
CA LEU A 99 19.11 25.79 -10.62
C LEU A 99 18.91 24.78 -11.73
N THR A 100 19.96 24.06 -12.03
CA THR A 100 19.94 22.88 -12.90
C THR A 100 19.59 21.67 -12.06
N LEU A 101 18.73 20.80 -12.56
CA LEU A 101 18.49 19.50 -11.97
C LEU A 101 19.80 18.75 -11.80
N GLY A 102 20.09 18.27 -10.57
CA GLY A 102 21.32 17.54 -10.27
C GLY A 102 21.44 16.28 -11.15
N ALA A 103 22.60 16.14 -11.81
CA ALA A 103 22.75 15.26 -12.99
C ALA A 103 22.53 13.74 -12.74
N VAL A 104 22.39 13.28 -11.50
CA VAL A 104 22.33 11.84 -11.18
C VAL A 104 20.94 11.36 -10.75
N GLY A 105 20.18 12.07 -9.91
CA GLY A 105 18.97 11.53 -9.32
C GLY A 105 17.67 11.84 -10.06
N LEU A 106 17.50 13.02 -10.61
CA LEU A 106 16.24 13.40 -11.27
C LEU A 106 16.13 12.86 -12.70
N LYS A 107 17.24 12.80 -13.44
CA LYS A 107 17.26 12.02 -14.70
C LYS A 107 16.93 10.55 -14.46
N GLU A 108 17.36 9.99 -13.33
CA GLU A 108 17.03 8.63 -12.91
C GLU A 108 15.51 8.43 -12.72
N VAL A 109 14.88 9.30 -11.96
CA VAL A 109 13.44 9.23 -11.65
C VAL A 109 12.60 9.63 -12.86
N GLU A 110 12.96 10.65 -13.61
CA GLU A 110 12.21 11.14 -14.77
C GLU A 110 12.21 10.14 -15.93
N VAL A 111 13.32 9.43 -16.17
CA VAL A 111 13.44 8.47 -17.27
C VAL A 111 12.76 7.12 -16.95
N ILE A 112 12.81 6.63 -15.71
CA ILE A 112 12.23 5.33 -15.35
C ILE A 112 10.81 5.47 -14.80
N ALA A 113 10.55 6.48 -13.98
CA ALA A 113 9.38 6.50 -13.10
C ALA A 113 8.14 7.17 -13.70
N SER A 114 8.18 7.72 -14.89
CA SER A 114 7.04 8.45 -15.49
C SER A 114 6.43 9.48 -14.51
N VAL A 115 7.27 10.34 -13.95
CA VAL A 115 6.83 11.41 -13.04
C VAL A 115 6.01 12.44 -13.83
N ALA A 116 4.78 12.73 -13.36
CA ALA A 116 3.97 13.78 -13.94
C ALA A 116 4.50 15.15 -13.53
N ILE A 117 4.64 16.04 -14.50
CA ILE A 117 5.11 17.41 -14.29
C ILE A 117 3.90 18.34 -14.31
N ASP A 118 3.74 19.16 -13.25
CA ASP A 118 2.63 20.14 -13.17
C ASP A 118 2.64 21.07 -14.40
N ARG A 119 1.44 21.36 -14.94
CA ARG A 119 1.18 22.19 -16.12
C ARG A 119 1.81 21.72 -17.45
N LYS A 120 2.49 20.55 -17.46
CA LYS A 120 2.99 19.91 -18.68
C LYS A 120 2.28 18.58 -18.94
N THR A 121 2.16 17.73 -17.89
CA THR A 121 1.50 16.43 -18.01
C THR A 121 -0.01 16.61 -17.81
N PRO A 122 -0.86 16.30 -18.80
CA PRO A 122 -2.32 16.54 -18.71
C PRO A 122 -3.03 15.44 -17.90
N VAL A 123 -2.75 15.33 -16.60
CA VAL A 123 -3.35 14.32 -15.70
C VAL A 123 -3.61 14.92 -14.33
N ALA A 124 -4.59 14.36 -13.61
CA ALA A 124 -4.81 14.66 -12.20
C ALA A 124 -3.68 14.03 -11.36
N VAL A 125 -2.82 14.85 -10.75
CA VAL A 125 -1.69 14.41 -9.97
C VAL A 125 -1.63 15.08 -8.60
N SER A 126 -1.34 14.30 -7.57
CA SER A 126 -1.00 14.80 -6.23
C SER A 126 0.37 14.29 -5.82
N THR A 127 1.23 15.17 -5.33
CA THR A 127 2.59 14.82 -4.89
C THR A 127 2.75 15.06 -3.40
N ILE A 128 3.11 14.04 -2.65
CA ILE A 128 3.37 14.08 -1.22
C ILE A 128 4.89 14.02 -1.01
N LYS A 129 5.44 15.08 -0.43
CA LYS A 129 6.89 15.19 -0.18
C LYS A 129 7.31 14.34 1.02
N GLY A 130 8.57 13.85 1.01
CA GLY A 130 9.14 13.01 2.07
C GLY A 130 9.04 13.62 3.46
N GLN A 131 9.25 14.93 3.61
CA GLN A 131 9.08 15.62 4.88
C GLN A 131 7.65 15.48 5.45
N ALA A 132 6.62 15.65 4.61
CA ALA A 132 5.22 15.49 5.03
C ALA A 132 4.91 14.03 5.42
N ILE A 133 5.54 13.06 4.74
CA ILE A 133 5.46 11.65 5.09
C ILE A 133 6.07 11.42 6.49
N GLU A 134 7.31 11.85 6.71
CA GLU A 134 8.01 11.71 8.00
C GLU A 134 7.22 12.32 9.17
N GLU A 135 6.63 13.49 8.97
CA GLU A 135 5.91 14.22 10.02
C GLU A 135 4.57 13.55 10.35
N LYS A 136 3.78 13.19 9.34
CA LYS A 136 2.38 12.76 9.49
C LYS A 136 2.20 11.26 9.71
N VAL A 137 3.10 10.40 9.20
CA VAL A 137 2.92 8.94 9.28
C VAL A 137 2.82 8.45 10.73
N GLY A 138 3.78 8.82 11.59
CA GLY A 138 3.76 8.40 13.00
C GLY A 138 3.63 6.89 13.17
N ASN A 139 2.52 6.44 13.76
CA ASN A 139 2.11 5.04 13.89
C ASN A 139 1.11 4.58 12.82
N GLN A 140 0.91 5.38 11.78
CA GLN A 140 0.08 5.03 10.63
C GLN A 140 0.88 4.23 9.61
N GLU A 141 0.18 3.50 8.74
CA GLU A 141 0.78 2.77 7.63
C GLU A 141 0.94 3.65 6.38
N PHE A 142 1.71 3.15 5.39
CA PHE A 142 1.94 3.88 4.14
C PHE A 142 0.64 4.30 3.43
N PRO A 143 -0.39 3.46 3.28
CA PRO A 143 -1.65 3.83 2.64
C PRO A 143 -2.33 5.06 3.25
N GLU A 144 -2.26 5.22 4.56
CA GLU A 144 -2.94 6.30 5.27
C GLU A 144 -2.39 7.69 4.90
N VAL A 145 -1.14 7.77 4.42
CA VAL A 145 -0.58 9.01 3.87
C VAL A 145 -1.34 9.48 2.62
N LEU A 146 -1.87 8.54 1.85
CA LEU A 146 -2.60 8.80 0.62
C LEU A 146 -4.06 9.20 0.85
N ARG A 147 -4.62 8.95 2.04
CA ARG A 147 -5.98 9.37 2.43
C ARG A 147 -6.24 10.88 2.23
N TYR A 148 -5.18 11.66 2.18
CA TYR A 148 -5.25 13.10 2.00
C TYR A 148 -5.30 13.54 0.52
N THR A 149 -5.47 12.58 -0.39
CA THR A 149 -5.59 12.79 -1.84
C THR A 149 -7.06 12.66 -2.26
N PRO A 150 -7.61 13.48 -3.16
CA PRO A 150 -9.00 13.36 -3.60
C PRO A 150 -9.31 11.99 -4.19
N SER A 151 -10.52 11.49 -3.95
CA SER A 151 -11.01 10.18 -4.41
C SER A 151 -10.15 8.98 -3.99
N VAL A 152 -9.35 9.13 -2.94
CA VAL A 152 -8.63 8.03 -2.29
C VAL A 152 -9.27 7.72 -0.96
N TYR A 153 -9.75 6.49 -0.81
CA TYR A 153 -10.30 5.96 0.43
C TYR A 153 -9.39 4.89 0.98
N VAL A 154 -9.11 4.93 2.28
CA VAL A 154 -8.17 4.03 2.94
C VAL A 154 -8.82 3.45 4.18
N THR A 155 -8.75 2.12 4.33
CA THR A 155 -9.22 1.39 5.51
C THR A 155 -8.07 0.62 6.15
N LYS A 156 -8.24 0.22 7.42
CA LYS A 156 -7.24 -0.55 8.18
C LYS A 156 -7.58 -2.02 8.33
N GLN A 157 -8.79 -2.39 7.96
CA GLN A 157 -9.33 -3.75 8.15
C GLN A 157 -9.00 -4.40 9.51
N GLY A 158 -8.47 -5.61 9.44
CA GLY A 158 -8.43 -6.62 10.49
C GLY A 158 -7.51 -6.42 11.67
N GLY A 159 -6.86 -5.30 11.88
CA GLY A 159 -6.09 -5.30 13.13
C GLY A 159 -5.06 -4.22 13.30
N GLY A 160 -4.59 -3.66 12.21
CA GLY A 160 -3.85 -2.46 12.34
C GLY A 160 -2.39 -2.44 11.97
N PHE A 161 -1.81 -3.52 11.52
CA PHE A 161 -0.49 -3.51 10.92
C PHE A 161 -0.47 -4.36 9.65
N GLY A 162 -0.22 -3.71 8.50
CA GLY A 162 -0.01 -4.40 7.23
C GLY A 162 -1.28 -4.75 6.46
N ASP A 163 -2.46 -4.57 7.03
CA ASP A 163 -3.75 -4.96 6.46
C ASP A 163 -4.47 -3.80 5.75
N SER A 164 -3.89 -2.60 5.73
CA SER A 164 -4.52 -1.44 5.09
C SER A 164 -4.85 -1.69 3.62
N ARG A 165 -5.99 -1.16 3.18
CA ARG A 165 -6.45 -1.17 1.79
C ARG A 165 -6.55 0.24 1.23
N ILE A 166 -6.38 0.37 -0.09
CA ILE A 166 -6.57 1.63 -0.82
C ILE A 166 -7.58 1.41 -1.93
N ASN A 167 -8.56 2.29 -1.98
CA ASN A 167 -9.45 2.43 -3.13
C ASN A 167 -9.21 3.80 -3.77
N VAL A 168 -9.11 3.84 -5.10
CA VAL A 168 -8.90 5.05 -5.88
C VAL A 168 -10.05 5.21 -6.86
N ARG A 169 -10.85 6.27 -6.70
CA ARG A 169 -12.08 6.48 -7.49
C ARG A 169 -13.04 5.28 -7.46
N GLY A 170 -13.08 4.55 -6.33
CA GLY A 170 -13.89 3.34 -6.16
C GLY A 170 -13.28 2.07 -6.76
N PHE A 171 -12.10 2.13 -7.37
CA PHE A 171 -11.37 0.95 -7.81
C PHE A 171 -10.45 0.46 -6.69
N ASP A 172 -10.50 -0.83 -6.39
CA ASP A 172 -9.64 -1.44 -5.39
C ASP A 172 -8.15 -1.44 -5.80
N GLN A 173 -7.26 -1.71 -4.85
CA GLN A 173 -5.82 -1.60 -5.05
C GLN A 173 -5.24 -2.59 -6.07
N SER A 174 -5.91 -3.71 -6.40
CA SER A 174 -5.48 -4.63 -7.45
C SER A 174 -5.56 -3.99 -8.84
N ASN A 175 -6.35 -2.92 -8.95
CA ASN A 175 -6.62 -2.15 -10.15
C ASN A 175 -5.91 -0.80 -10.19
N THR A 176 -5.03 -0.55 -9.20
CA THR A 176 -4.17 0.63 -9.11
C THR A 176 -2.71 0.20 -9.22
N ALA A 177 -1.97 0.70 -10.19
CA ALA A 177 -0.55 0.36 -10.34
C ALA A 177 0.26 0.99 -9.20
N VAL A 178 0.96 0.17 -8.43
CA VAL A 178 1.90 0.63 -7.41
C VAL A 178 3.31 0.36 -7.89
N MET A 179 4.15 1.38 -7.88
CA MET A 179 5.52 1.30 -8.35
C MET A 179 6.51 1.82 -7.30
N VAL A 180 7.68 1.19 -7.22
CA VAL A 180 8.84 1.70 -6.48
C VAL A 180 9.91 2.01 -7.50
N ASN A 181 10.30 3.29 -7.62
CA ASN A 181 11.24 3.77 -8.62
C ASN A 181 10.86 3.32 -10.06
N GLY A 182 9.56 3.38 -10.40
CA GLY A 182 9.04 3.00 -11.71
C GLY A 182 8.90 1.50 -11.98
N VAL A 183 9.29 0.63 -11.04
CA VAL A 183 9.14 -0.83 -11.17
C VAL A 183 7.88 -1.28 -10.43
N PRO A 184 6.96 -1.98 -11.10
CA PRO A 184 5.72 -2.47 -10.49
C PRO A 184 5.95 -3.42 -9.32
N VAL A 185 5.05 -3.35 -8.33
CA VAL A 185 5.09 -4.22 -7.14
C VAL A 185 3.79 -5.00 -6.91
N ASN A 186 2.73 -4.71 -7.70
CA ASN A 186 1.51 -5.50 -7.69
C ASN A 186 1.83 -6.96 -8.06
N ASP A 187 1.22 -7.89 -7.37
CA ASP A 187 1.35 -9.33 -7.64
C ASP A 187 0.86 -9.67 -9.05
N MET A 188 1.53 -10.61 -9.74
CA MET A 188 1.21 -10.90 -11.13
C MET A 188 0.04 -11.88 -11.31
N GLU A 189 -0.37 -12.59 -10.25
CA GLU A 189 -1.53 -13.49 -10.28
C GLU A 189 -2.82 -12.74 -9.95
N ASN A 190 -2.84 -12.00 -8.83
CA ASN A 190 -4.06 -11.37 -8.29
C ASN A 190 -4.07 -9.84 -8.28
N GLY A 191 -2.97 -9.19 -8.68
CA GLY A 191 -2.86 -7.72 -8.72
C GLY A 191 -2.69 -7.04 -7.36
N TRP A 192 -2.79 -7.75 -6.23
CA TRP A 192 -2.76 -7.14 -4.89
C TRP A 192 -1.40 -6.59 -4.49
N VAL A 193 -1.44 -5.59 -3.60
CA VAL A 193 -0.28 -5.07 -2.87
C VAL A 193 -0.52 -5.29 -1.38
N TYR A 194 0.27 -6.16 -0.77
CA TYR A 194 0.24 -6.41 0.68
C TYR A 194 1.19 -5.43 1.37
N TRP A 195 0.63 -4.42 2.02
CA TRP A 195 1.40 -3.28 2.53
C TRP A 195 2.37 -3.63 3.65
N SER A 196 2.11 -4.71 4.40
CA SER A 196 3.06 -5.27 5.37
C SER A 196 4.44 -5.59 4.77
N ASN A 197 4.49 -5.95 3.48
CA ASN A 197 5.75 -6.24 2.77
C ASN A 197 6.59 -4.99 2.48
N TRP A 198 6.05 -3.80 2.72
CA TRP A 198 6.61 -2.50 2.38
C TRP A 198 6.72 -1.55 3.58
N ALA A 199 6.71 -2.09 4.81
CA ALA A 199 6.65 -1.32 6.05
C ALA A 199 7.76 -0.26 6.22
N GLY A 200 8.90 -0.40 5.54
CA GLY A 200 10.01 0.57 5.58
C GLY A 200 10.04 1.60 4.45
N LEU A 201 9.11 1.56 3.50
CA LEU A 201 9.13 2.49 2.36
C LEU A 201 8.97 3.95 2.77
N THR A 202 8.17 4.24 3.79
CA THR A 202 7.99 5.61 4.31
C THR A 202 9.30 6.25 4.78
N ASP A 203 10.25 5.44 5.24
CA ASP A 203 11.50 5.92 5.84
C ASP A 203 12.56 6.28 4.80
N VAL A 204 12.41 5.78 3.56
CA VAL A 204 13.35 6.01 2.45
C VAL A 204 12.74 6.76 1.28
N SER A 205 11.44 7.07 1.34
CA SER A 205 10.73 7.78 0.28
C SER A 205 11.05 9.28 0.29
N SER A 206 11.55 9.79 -0.82
CA SER A 206 11.73 11.24 -1.04
C SER A 206 10.42 11.93 -1.42
N GLN A 207 9.58 11.22 -2.17
CA GLN A 207 8.23 11.65 -2.53
C GLN A 207 7.37 10.47 -2.95
N VAL A 208 6.06 10.66 -2.86
CA VAL A 208 5.05 9.77 -3.43
C VAL A 208 4.20 10.57 -4.38
N GLN A 209 4.10 10.11 -5.61
CA GLN A 209 3.25 10.72 -6.61
C GLN A 209 2.05 9.82 -6.89
N MET A 210 0.86 10.38 -6.71
CA MET A 210 -0.41 9.75 -7.01
C MET A 210 -0.99 10.36 -8.29
N GLN A 211 -1.01 9.60 -9.38
CA GLN A 211 -1.67 9.95 -10.63
C GLN A 211 -3.01 9.20 -10.67
N ARG A 212 -4.12 9.93 -10.70
CA ARG A 212 -5.46 9.34 -10.72
C ARG A 212 -5.94 9.10 -12.16
N GLY A 213 -6.81 8.08 -12.35
CA GLY A 213 -7.38 7.72 -13.65
C GLY A 213 -6.39 7.00 -14.58
N LEU A 214 -6.57 7.17 -15.88
CA LEU A 214 -5.82 6.43 -16.89
C LEU A 214 -4.31 6.75 -16.96
N SER A 215 -3.83 7.58 -16.04
CA SER A 215 -2.41 7.86 -15.78
C SER A 215 -1.58 8.22 -17.05
N ALA A 216 -0.65 9.15 -16.90
CA ALA A 216 0.37 9.42 -17.91
C ALA A 216 1.53 8.40 -17.88
N SER A 217 1.37 7.26 -17.19
CA SER A 217 2.40 6.24 -17.17
C SER A 217 2.80 5.85 -18.59
N LYS A 218 4.07 5.95 -18.89
CA LYS A 218 4.67 5.61 -20.19
C LYS A 218 4.81 4.10 -20.36
N LEU A 219 4.59 3.32 -19.28
CA LEU A 219 4.80 1.87 -19.24
C LEU A 219 3.61 1.10 -19.82
N ALA A 220 3.86 -0.13 -20.24
CA ALA A 220 2.85 -1.07 -20.72
C ALA A 220 2.00 -1.65 -19.57
N ILE A 221 1.61 -0.82 -18.58
CA ILE A 221 0.80 -1.25 -17.43
C ILE A 221 -0.60 -0.72 -17.59
N SER A 222 -1.58 -1.61 -17.52
CA SER A 222 -3.01 -1.27 -17.56
C SER A 222 -3.51 -1.00 -16.15
N SER A 223 -3.54 0.27 -15.75
CA SER A 223 -4.10 0.71 -14.46
C SER A 223 -5.40 1.46 -14.69
N VAL A 224 -6.45 1.10 -13.96
CA VAL A 224 -7.79 1.72 -14.05
C VAL A 224 -7.96 2.85 -13.04
N GLY A 225 -7.64 2.60 -11.77
CA GLY A 225 -7.76 3.57 -10.69
C GLY A 225 -6.71 4.68 -10.74
N GLY A 226 -5.51 4.35 -11.22
CA GLY A 226 -4.39 5.29 -11.28
C GLY A 226 -3.05 4.64 -10.99
N THR A 227 -2.03 5.47 -10.77
CA THR A 227 -0.67 5.02 -10.49
C THR A 227 -0.15 5.68 -9.23
N ILE A 228 0.34 4.88 -8.29
CA ILE A 228 1.07 5.32 -7.09
C ILE A 228 2.55 5.06 -7.36
N ASN A 229 3.34 6.12 -7.49
CA ASN A 229 4.77 6.00 -7.71
C ASN A 229 5.54 6.47 -6.48
N ILE A 230 6.24 5.54 -5.84
CA ILE A 230 7.04 5.76 -4.64
C ILE A 230 8.48 5.92 -5.07
N ILE A 231 9.05 7.09 -4.81
CA ILE A 231 10.38 7.45 -5.24
C ILE A 231 11.30 7.45 -4.04
N THR A 232 12.37 6.66 -4.11
CA THR A 232 13.42 6.61 -3.10
C THR A 232 14.67 7.30 -3.62
N ASN A 233 15.27 8.19 -2.84
CA ASN A 233 16.35 9.08 -3.31
C ASN A 233 17.73 8.63 -2.83
N ALA A 234 18.07 7.37 -3.06
CA ALA A 234 19.27 6.76 -2.50
C ALA A 234 20.59 7.33 -3.05
N ALA A 235 20.62 7.73 -4.32
CA ALA A 235 21.84 8.23 -4.97
C ALA A 235 22.11 9.73 -4.74
N GLU A 236 21.08 10.48 -4.31
CA GLU A 236 21.13 11.94 -4.10
C GLU A 236 21.21 12.36 -2.64
N MET A 237 21.17 11.40 -1.71
CA MET A 237 21.27 11.75 -0.30
C MET A 237 22.61 12.42 -0.01
N ASP A 238 22.55 13.56 0.62
CA ASP A 238 23.73 14.24 1.15
C ASP A 238 24.49 13.33 2.13
N LYS A 239 25.78 13.59 2.29
CA LYS A 239 26.60 12.92 3.30
C LYS A 239 26.05 13.22 4.70
N GLY A 240 25.65 12.17 5.43
CA GLY A 240 25.10 12.30 6.76
C GLY A 240 24.28 11.09 7.16
N GLY A 241 23.32 11.30 8.03
CA GLY A 241 22.40 10.26 8.46
C GLY A 241 21.26 10.80 9.29
N ASN A 242 20.34 9.93 9.60
CA ASN A 242 19.32 10.18 10.60
C ASN A 242 19.15 8.99 11.55
N PHE A 243 18.76 9.30 12.77
CA PHE A 243 18.28 8.33 13.74
C PHE A 243 16.97 8.83 14.33
N SER A 244 15.94 7.96 14.36
CA SER A 244 14.66 8.32 14.95
C SER A 244 14.11 7.23 15.88
N VAL A 245 13.42 7.70 16.93
CA VAL A 245 12.65 6.88 17.85
C VAL A 245 11.22 7.41 17.87
N ASN A 246 10.25 6.53 17.68
CA ASN A 246 8.83 6.85 17.81
C ASN A 246 8.19 5.85 18.76
N ILE A 247 7.29 6.35 19.62
CA ILE A 247 6.47 5.58 20.56
C ILE A 247 5.00 5.97 20.37
N GLY A 248 4.08 5.11 20.77
CA GLY A 248 2.65 5.39 20.67
C GLY A 248 1.82 4.51 21.61
N ASN A 249 0.50 4.63 21.49
CA ASN A 249 -0.42 3.78 22.24
C ASN A 249 -0.23 2.28 21.87
N ASP A 250 -0.80 1.41 22.68
CA ASP A 250 -0.79 -0.05 22.51
C ASP A 250 0.62 -0.63 22.33
N GLY A 251 1.60 -0.09 23.07
CA GLY A 251 2.99 -0.57 23.04
C GLY A 251 3.76 -0.29 21.73
N TYR A 252 3.26 0.57 20.84
CA TYR A 252 3.93 0.91 19.59
C TYR A 252 5.32 1.51 19.81
N GLN A 253 6.31 0.94 19.15
CA GLN A 253 7.70 1.40 19.13
C GLN A 253 8.28 1.24 17.73
N LYS A 254 8.94 2.29 17.23
CA LYS A 254 9.67 2.25 15.96
C LYS A 254 11.05 2.91 16.12
N TYR A 255 12.09 2.21 15.72
CA TYR A 255 13.48 2.67 15.67
C TYR A 255 13.96 2.66 14.25
N ASN A 256 14.53 3.76 13.78
CA ASN A 256 15.09 3.86 12.43
C ASN A 256 16.49 4.46 12.47
N LEU A 257 17.41 3.90 11.69
CA LEU A 257 18.74 4.43 11.44
C LEU A 257 19.01 4.42 9.95
N MET A 258 19.42 5.58 9.41
CA MET A 258 19.87 5.73 8.02
C MET A 258 21.23 6.43 7.98
N LEU A 259 22.11 5.94 7.10
CA LEU A 259 23.45 6.48 6.88
C LEU A 259 23.70 6.61 5.38
N SER A 260 24.27 7.76 4.95
CA SER A 260 24.66 8.00 3.57
C SER A 260 26.07 8.61 3.50
N THR A 261 26.85 8.15 2.52
CA THR A 261 28.15 8.74 2.24
C THR A 261 28.07 10.00 1.37
N GLY A 262 26.92 10.25 0.76
CA GLY A 262 26.80 11.15 -0.39
C GLY A 262 27.66 10.70 -1.57
N LEU A 263 27.61 11.43 -2.69
CA LEU A 263 28.42 11.16 -3.85
C LEU A 263 29.88 11.63 -3.60
N GLY A 264 30.78 10.65 -3.50
CA GLY A 264 32.20 10.90 -3.29
C GLY A 264 32.92 11.33 -4.58
N LYS A 265 34.10 11.95 -4.45
CA LYS A 265 34.94 12.41 -5.58
C LYS A 265 35.26 11.30 -6.59
N ASN A 266 35.25 10.04 -6.16
CA ASN A 266 35.49 8.87 -7.03
C ASN A 266 34.20 8.35 -7.68
N GLY A 267 33.11 9.09 -7.63
CA GLY A 267 31.81 8.73 -8.24
C GLY A 267 31.06 7.59 -7.52
N TRP A 268 31.38 7.27 -6.26
CA TRP A 268 30.63 6.31 -5.45
C TRP A 268 29.72 7.02 -4.46
N ALA A 269 28.50 6.50 -4.33
CA ALA A 269 27.59 6.83 -3.24
C ALA A 269 27.04 5.53 -2.62
N PHE A 270 26.90 5.50 -1.31
CA PHE A 270 26.37 4.37 -0.57
C PHE A 270 25.40 4.86 0.49
N THR A 271 24.19 4.26 0.53
CA THR A 271 23.16 4.53 1.54
C THR A 271 22.67 3.22 2.12
N ILE A 272 22.54 3.16 3.44
CA ILE A 272 21.90 2.05 4.16
C ILE A 272 20.86 2.58 5.14
N GLN A 273 19.80 1.81 5.33
CA GLN A 273 18.75 2.09 6.32
C GLN A 273 18.29 0.78 6.96
N GLY A 274 18.00 0.81 8.26
CA GLY A 274 17.38 -0.27 9.00
C GLY A 274 16.32 0.25 9.96
N THR A 275 15.17 -0.44 10.01
CA THR A 275 14.06 -0.10 10.91
C THR A 275 13.63 -1.33 11.69
N HIS A 276 13.25 -1.15 12.96
CA HIS A 276 12.53 -2.13 13.76
C HIS A 276 11.25 -1.50 14.29
N THR A 277 10.11 -2.16 14.05
CA THR A 277 8.79 -1.72 14.49
C THR A 277 8.09 -2.85 15.23
N ARG A 278 7.43 -2.55 16.36
CA ARG A 278 6.64 -3.52 17.12
C ARG A 278 5.51 -2.83 17.88
N GLY A 279 4.49 -3.58 18.26
CA GLY A 279 3.37 -3.12 19.08
C GLY A 279 2.39 -4.24 19.35
N ASN A 280 1.43 -4.00 20.26
CA ASN A 280 0.38 -4.97 20.59
C ASN A 280 -0.83 -4.89 19.65
N GLY A 281 -0.85 -3.84 18.76
CA GLY A 281 -2.01 -3.54 17.92
C GLY A 281 -3.10 -2.76 18.66
N TRP A 282 -3.94 -2.05 17.91
CA TRP A 282 -5.07 -1.29 18.49
C TRP A 282 -6.25 -2.20 18.84
N VAL A 283 -6.48 -3.26 18.08
CA VAL A 283 -7.42 -4.33 18.34
C VAL A 283 -6.75 -5.36 19.26
N ASP A 284 -7.51 -5.99 20.16
CA ASP A 284 -6.98 -6.98 21.09
C ASP A 284 -6.39 -8.19 20.36
N GLY A 285 -5.26 -8.73 20.84
CA GLY A 285 -4.58 -9.89 20.25
C GLY A 285 -4.07 -9.67 18.83
N THR A 286 -3.74 -8.43 18.44
CA THR A 286 -3.16 -8.11 17.12
C THR A 286 -1.71 -7.66 17.21
N THR A 287 -0.94 -8.31 18.07
CA THR A 287 0.51 -8.09 18.21
C THR A 287 1.25 -8.24 16.89
N PHE A 288 2.23 -7.37 16.66
CA PHE A 288 3.04 -7.38 15.44
C PHE A 288 4.52 -7.09 15.71
N LYS A 289 5.35 -7.58 14.79
CA LYS A 289 6.79 -7.34 14.78
C LYS A 289 7.29 -7.28 13.35
N ALA A 290 7.94 -6.18 12.99
CA ALA A 290 8.46 -5.95 11.66
C ALA A 290 9.87 -5.39 11.70
N TYR A 291 10.65 -5.75 10.70
CA TYR A 291 11.93 -5.15 10.39
C TYR A 291 11.87 -4.62 8.96
N SER A 292 12.67 -3.62 8.65
CA SER A 292 12.93 -3.26 7.27
C SER A 292 14.40 -2.94 7.06
N TYR A 293 14.85 -3.16 5.85
CA TYR A 293 16.19 -2.80 5.42
C TYR A 293 16.17 -2.23 4.01
N PHE A 294 17.07 -1.30 3.79
CA PHE A 294 17.33 -0.69 2.49
C PHE A 294 18.82 -0.50 2.33
N ALA A 295 19.36 -0.84 1.17
CA ALA A 295 20.74 -0.58 0.81
C ALA A 295 20.84 -0.16 -0.66
N SER A 296 21.55 0.92 -0.95
CA SER A 296 21.78 1.37 -2.31
C SER A 296 23.23 1.73 -2.52
N LEU A 297 23.80 1.28 -3.63
CA LEU A 297 25.15 1.55 -4.08
C LEU A 297 25.10 2.15 -5.48
N ALA A 298 25.50 3.42 -5.62
CA ALA A 298 25.58 4.09 -6.89
C ALA A 298 27.04 4.25 -7.32
N LYS A 299 27.31 4.13 -8.62
CA LYS A 299 28.59 4.40 -9.26
C LYS A 299 28.40 5.24 -10.51
N LYS A 300 28.80 6.52 -10.46
CA LYS A 300 29.03 7.32 -11.64
C LYS A 300 30.36 6.91 -12.24
N ILE A 301 30.33 6.15 -13.35
CA ILE A 301 31.55 5.66 -14.05
C ILE A 301 32.20 6.83 -14.79
N ASN A 302 31.37 7.61 -15.50
CA ASN A 302 31.72 8.83 -16.21
C ASN A 302 30.45 9.65 -16.46
N ASP A 303 30.50 10.72 -17.24
CA ASP A 303 29.33 11.58 -17.52
C ASP A 303 28.25 10.93 -18.39
N LYS A 304 28.56 9.76 -19.00
CA LYS A 304 27.62 9.02 -19.83
C LYS A 304 27.02 7.78 -19.14
N HIS A 305 27.69 7.23 -18.14
CA HIS A 305 27.28 5.95 -17.54
C HIS A 305 27.19 6.05 -16.02
N THR A 306 26.02 5.74 -15.49
CA THR A 306 25.76 5.55 -14.05
C THR A 306 25.13 4.19 -13.81
N LEU A 307 25.60 3.48 -12.78
CA LEU A 307 25.05 2.25 -12.29
C LEU A 307 24.51 2.45 -10.86
N VAL A 308 23.33 1.91 -10.56
CA VAL A 308 22.76 1.93 -9.22
C VAL A 308 22.25 0.53 -8.89
N PHE A 309 22.72 -0.02 -7.77
CA PHE A 309 22.23 -1.29 -7.22
C PHE A 309 21.47 -1.02 -5.93
N THR A 310 20.23 -1.46 -5.84
CA THR A 310 19.37 -1.27 -4.66
C THR A 310 18.78 -2.60 -4.21
N GLY A 311 18.83 -2.85 -2.91
CA GLY A 311 18.17 -3.97 -2.27
C GLY A 311 17.31 -3.48 -1.11
N LEU A 312 16.08 -3.99 -1.00
CA LEU A 312 15.16 -3.65 0.08
C LEU A 312 14.28 -4.84 0.46
N GLY A 313 13.75 -4.83 1.68
CA GLY A 313 12.81 -5.82 2.16
C GLY A 313 12.30 -5.49 3.55
N ALA A 314 11.17 -6.10 3.91
CA ALA A 314 10.49 -5.87 5.18
C ALA A 314 9.99 -7.21 5.77
N PRO A 315 10.88 -8.04 6.40
CA PRO A 315 10.44 -9.24 7.10
C PRO A 315 9.57 -8.89 8.30
N GLN A 316 8.39 -9.51 8.37
CA GLN A 316 7.39 -9.20 9.39
C GLN A 316 6.52 -10.41 9.76
N TRP A 317 5.87 -10.33 10.91
CA TRP A 317 4.66 -11.07 11.23
C TRP A 317 3.71 -10.18 12.04
N HIS A 318 2.42 -10.42 11.90
CA HIS A 318 1.36 -9.77 12.67
C HIS A 318 0.14 -10.69 12.82
N HIS A 319 -0.54 -10.58 13.96
CA HIS A 319 -1.84 -11.19 14.15
C HIS A 319 -2.94 -10.33 13.52
N GLN A 320 -4.05 -10.96 13.15
CA GLN A 320 -5.15 -10.30 12.45
C GLN A 320 -6.47 -10.58 13.18
N ARG A 321 -7.41 -9.65 13.04
CA ARG A 321 -8.81 -9.88 13.30
C ARG A 321 -9.51 -10.15 11.96
N LEU A 322 -10.30 -11.20 11.89
CA LEU A 322 -11.34 -11.36 10.87
C LEU A 322 -12.67 -11.00 11.49
N VAL A 323 -13.60 -10.50 10.70
CA VAL A 323 -14.96 -10.17 11.09
C VAL A 323 -15.95 -10.64 10.03
N GLY A 324 -17.23 -10.53 10.35
CA GLY A 324 -18.28 -10.77 9.42
C GLY A 324 -18.60 -12.25 9.27
N ARG A 325 -18.66 -12.69 8.04
CA ARG A 325 -19.00 -14.08 7.68
C ARG A 325 -18.11 -15.15 8.33
N PHE A 326 -16.94 -14.79 8.89
CA PHE A 326 -16.03 -15.76 9.51
C PHE A 326 -16.31 -15.99 11.00
N ASP A 327 -16.82 -15.01 11.73
CA ASP A 327 -17.09 -15.13 13.17
C ASP A 327 -18.57 -14.88 13.54
N GLY A 328 -19.38 -14.37 12.59
CA GLY A 328 -20.81 -14.12 12.79
C GLY A 328 -21.11 -12.95 13.73
N ILE A 329 -20.11 -12.12 14.06
CA ILE A 329 -20.23 -11.02 15.02
C ILE A 329 -20.72 -9.77 14.29
N SER A 330 -21.91 -9.28 14.66
CA SER A 330 -22.50 -8.08 14.09
C SER A 330 -21.83 -6.80 14.60
N PHE A 331 -22.16 -5.66 13.98
CA PHE A 331 -21.72 -4.36 14.51
C PHE A 331 -22.29 -4.09 15.90
N GLN A 332 -23.55 -4.55 16.18
CA GLN A 332 -24.18 -4.36 17.48
C GLN A 332 -23.48 -5.20 18.55
N ASP A 333 -23.16 -6.47 18.25
CA ASP A 333 -22.41 -7.32 19.17
C ASP A 333 -21.09 -6.69 19.59
N LEU A 334 -20.34 -6.08 18.62
CA LEU A 334 -19.11 -5.35 18.91
C LEU A 334 -19.35 -4.09 19.76
N LEU A 335 -20.48 -3.40 19.61
CA LEU A 335 -20.78 -2.22 20.40
C LEU A 335 -21.17 -2.58 21.84
N ASP A 336 -21.86 -3.70 22.03
CA ASP A 336 -22.37 -4.19 23.32
C ASP A 336 -21.33 -5.01 24.08
N HIS A 337 -20.33 -5.58 23.37
CA HIS A 337 -19.26 -6.35 23.99
C HIS A 337 -18.48 -5.52 25.03
N GLU A 338 -18.05 -6.13 26.17
CA GLU A 338 -17.24 -5.46 27.21
C GLU A 338 -15.98 -4.76 26.65
N ARG A 339 -15.32 -5.40 25.67
CA ARG A 339 -14.16 -4.80 24.98
C ARG A 339 -14.55 -3.80 23.89
N GLY A 340 -15.83 -3.72 23.55
CA GLY A 340 -16.33 -2.90 22.48
C GLY A 340 -15.69 -3.24 21.12
N ILE A 341 -15.56 -2.25 20.26
CA ILE A 341 -15.02 -2.38 18.91
C ILE A 341 -13.53 -2.83 18.84
N LYS A 342 -12.86 -3.03 19.98
CA LYS A 342 -11.51 -3.63 20.06
C LYS A 342 -11.54 -5.16 20.18
N TYR A 343 -12.69 -5.76 20.43
CA TYR A 343 -12.80 -7.20 20.57
C TYR A 343 -12.29 -7.93 19.32
N ASN A 344 -11.67 -9.09 19.52
CA ASN A 344 -11.17 -9.98 18.48
C ASN A 344 -11.41 -11.44 18.92
N SER A 345 -12.16 -12.17 18.14
CA SER A 345 -12.52 -13.58 18.36
C SER A 345 -11.40 -14.57 17.97
N MET A 346 -10.32 -14.12 17.32
CA MET A 346 -9.34 -15.00 16.66
C MET A 346 -8.14 -15.38 17.55
N TRP A 347 -8.08 -14.93 18.80
CA TRP A 347 -6.93 -15.14 19.68
C TRP A 347 -7.32 -15.62 21.09
N GLY A 348 -6.35 -16.07 21.82
CA GLY A 348 -6.45 -16.45 23.23
C GLY A 348 -5.08 -16.71 23.82
N ASP A 349 -5.06 -17.25 25.03
CA ASP A 349 -3.84 -17.66 25.71
C ASP A 349 -3.50 -19.12 25.37
N TYR A 350 -2.24 -19.39 25.03
CA TYR A 350 -1.71 -20.73 24.83
C TYR A 350 -0.34 -20.86 25.52
N ASN A 351 -0.28 -21.74 26.55
CA ASN A 351 0.90 -21.88 27.42
C ASN A 351 1.31 -20.54 28.08
N GLY A 352 0.35 -19.65 28.37
CA GLY A 352 0.57 -18.35 29.00
C GLY A 352 1.10 -17.25 28.06
N GLU A 353 1.11 -17.47 26.75
CA GLU A 353 1.49 -16.49 25.75
C GLU A 353 0.32 -16.21 24.79
N GLU A 354 0.29 -15.00 24.22
CA GLU A 354 -0.68 -14.63 23.18
C GLU A 354 -0.53 -15.54 21.96
N PHE A 355 -1.59 -16.22 21.60
CA PHE A 355 -1.67 -17.07 20.43
C PHE A 355 -2.90 -16.71 19.59
N SER A 356 -2.80 -16.78 18.28
CA SER A 356 -3.90 -16.45 17.38
C SER A 356 -4.03 -17.47 16.26
N TRP A 357 -5.28 -17.80 15.91
CA TRP A 357 -5.56 -18.53 14.69
C TRP A 357 -5.00 -17.83 13.46
N ARG A 358 -5.07 -16.49 13.42
CA ARG A 358 -4.75 -15.67 12.26
C ARG A 358 -3.47 -14.88 12.48
N ARG A 359 -2.39 -15.36 11.86
CA ARG A 359 -1.09 -14.66 11.80
C ARG A 359 -0.64 -14.58 10.35
N ASN A 360 -0.48 -13.36 9.84
CA ASN A 360 0.25 -13.13 8.59
C ASN A 360 1.75 -13.03 8.88
N PHE A 361 2.57 -13.65 8.05
CA PHE A 361 4.02 -13.59 8.16
C PHE A 361 4.63 -13.64 6.76
N TYR A 362 5.52 -12.68 6.45
CA TYR A 362 6.04 -12.57 5.09
C TYR A 362 7.39 -11.85 5.04
N HIS A 363 8.21 -12.22 4.05
CA HIS A 363 9.42 -11.51 3.64
C HIS A 363 9.51 -11.49 2.12
N LYS A 364 9.52 -10.29 1.52
CA LYS A 364 9.55 -10.04 0.07
C LYS A 364 10.77 -9.18 -0.32
N PRO A 365 12.01 -9.70 -0.25
CA PRO A 365 13.18 -8.97 -0.72
C PRO A 365 13.07 -8.65 -2.20
N LYS A 366 13.49 -7.45 -2.56
CA LYS A 366 13.54 -6.97 -3.94
C LYS A 366 14.89 -6.31 -4.23
N PHE A 367 15.47 -6.63 -5.37
CA PHE A 367 16.77 -6.15 -5.82
C PHE A 367 16.63 -5.51 -7.18
N TYR A 368 17.26 -4.36 -7.37
CA TYR A 368 17.29 -3.61 -8.63
C TYR A 368 18.73 -3.35 -9.06
N GLY A 369 19.00 -3.52 -10.35
CA GLY A 369 20.20 -3.03 -11.01
C GLY A 369 19.80 -2.06 -12.11
N ASN A 370 20.07 -0.78 -11.92
CA ASN A 370 19.75 0.27 -12.88
C ASN A 370 21.00 0.69 -13.63
N TRP A 371 20.91 0.78 -14.95
CA TRP A 371 21.95 1.33 -15.83
C TRP A 371 21.39 2.52 -16.60
N TYR A 372 21.99 3.68 -16.38
CA TYR A 372 21.68 4.92 -17.08
C TYR A 372 22.78 5.21 -18.06
N TRP A 373 22.45 5.37 -19.34
CA TRP A 373 23.36 5.65 -20.42
C TRP A 373 22.91 6.86 -21.22
N THR A 374 23.64 7.99 -21.09
CA THR A 374 23.51 9.16 -21.97
C THR A 374 24.27 8.87 -23.27
N ILE A 375 23.58 8.39 -24.29
CA ILE A 375 24.12 8.03 -25.60
C ILE A 375 24.61 9.30 -26.31
N SER A 376 23.77 10.35 -26.26
CA SER A 376 24.04 11.67 -26.84
C SER A 376 23.36 12.75 -26.00
N PRO A 377 23.60 14.06 -26.24
CA PRO A 377 22.91 15.15 -25.56
C PRO A 377 21.38 15.12 -25.71
N ARG A 378 20.85 14.37 -26.68
CA ARG A 378 19.42 14.24 -26.99
C ARG A 378 18.90 12.82 -26.85
N THR A 379 19.71 11.87 -26.35
CA THR A 379 19.32 10.46 -26.30
C THR A 379 19.81 9.82 -25.03
N ASP A 380 18.89 9.37 -24.19
CA ASP A 380 19.17 8.65 -22.96
C ASP A 380 18.52 7.24 -23.01
N LEU A 381 19.22 6.25 -22.47
CA LEU A 381 18.71 4.89 -22.25
C LEU A 381 18.77 4.58 -20.74
N ALA A 382 17.64 4.15 -20.18
CA ALA A 382 17.60 3.63 -18.84
C ALA A 382 17.15 2.18 -18.86
N THR A 383 17.92 1.29 -18.24
CA THR A 383 17.58 -0.14 -18.14
C THR A 383 17.61 -0.57 -16.69
N THR A 384 16.52 -1.18 -16.22
CA THR A 384 16.39 -1.78 -14.90
C THR A 384 16.22 -3.28 -15.04
N ALA A 385 17.13 -4.05 -14.46
CA ALA A 385 16.92 -5.48 -14.21
C ALA A 385 16.56 -5.67 -12.73
N TYR A 386 15.59 -6.51 -12.43
CA TYR A 386 15.18 -6.72 -11.04
C TYR A 386 14.83 -8.17 -10.74
N ALA A 387 14.95 -8.53 -9.45
CA ALA A 387 14.54 -9.82 -8.91
C ALA A 387 13.82 -9.63 -7.57
N SER A 388 12.78 -10.44 -7.31
CA SER A 388 12.07 -10.47 -6.03
C SER A 388 11.79 -11.91 -5.61
N PHE A 389 11.93 -12.20 -4.31
CA PHE A 389 11.77 -13.54 -3.74
C PHE A 389 10.81 -13.46 -2.54
N GLY A 390 9.50 -13.62 -2.79
CA GLY A 390 8.50 -13.65 -1.73
C GLY A 390 8.45 -15.00 -1.02
N ARG A 391 8.46 -14.98 0.31
CA ARG A 391 8.28 -16.16 1.15
C ARG A 391 7.42 -15.79 2.34
N GLY A 392 6.30 -16.50 2.53
CA GLY A 392 5.40 -16.25 3.64
C GLY A 392 4.06 -16.92 3.50
N GLY A 393 3.11 -16.51 4.34
CA GLY A 393 1.75 -17.05 4.34
C GLY A 393 0.88 -16.45 5.44
N GLY A 394 -0.35 -16.94 5.50
CA GLY A 394 -1.32 -16.63 6.54
C GLY A 394 -1.78 -17.89 7.26
N THR A 395 -1.80 -17.86 8.61
CA THR A 395 -2.29 -19.00 9.39
C THR A 395 -3.81 -19.02 9.49
N GLY A 396 -4.36 -20.16 9.85
CA GLY A 396 -5.77 -20.35 10.15
C GLY A 396 -6.00 -21.72 10.78
N PRO A 397 -7.16 -21.95 11.39
CA PRO A 397 -7.56 -23.24 11.92
C PRO A 397 -7.78 -24.27 10.79
N ARG A 398 -7.74 -25.53 11.16
CA ARG A 398 -8.19 -26.66 10.34
C ARG A 398 -8.64 -27.77 11.27
N GLY A 399 -9.80 -28.34 10.97
CA GLY A 399 -10.38 -29.44 11.71
C GLY A 399 -11.69 -29.09 12.39
N ARG A 400 -12.18 -30.00 13.26
CA ARG A 400 -13.42 -29.85 14.02
C ARG A 400 -13.27 -30.59 15.35
N ILE A 401 -13.97 -30.18 16.39
CA ILE A 401 -14.15 -30.94 17.61
C ILE A 401 -15.64 -31.23 17.78
N ASN A 402 -15.99 -32.51 17.83
CA ASN A 402 -17.36 -32.98 17.92
C ASN A 402 -18.30 -32.32 16.88
N GLY A 403 -17.85 -32.26 15.61
CA GLY A 403 -18.57 -31.67 14.48
C GLY A 403 -18.62 -30.15 14.43
N SER A 404 -18.13 -29.44 15.45
CA SER A 404 -18.16 -28.00 15.53
C SER A 404 -16.88 -27.36 14.97
N PHE A 405 -17.03 -26.25 14.23
CA PHE A 405 -15.94 -25.41 13.74
C PHE A 405 -15.42 -24.49 14.86
N GLU A 406 -14.26 -23.89 14.63
CA GLU A 406 -13.52 -23.03 15.56
C GLU A 406 -14.30 -21.79 16.04
N ASN A 407 -15.28 -21.31 15.28
CA ASN A 407 -16.12 -20.15 15.63
C ASN A 407 -17.32 -20.51 16.54
N SER A 408 -17.48 -21.78 16.90
CA SER A 408 -18.53 -22.18 17.84
C SER A 408 -18.27 -21.63 19.24
N SER A 409 -19.29 -21.06 19.88
CA SER A 409 -19.22 -20.45 21.23
C SER A 409 -18.62 -21.37 22.30
N ARG A 410 -18.71 -22.70 22.14
CA ARG A 410 -18.14 -23.69 23.06
C ARG A 410 -16.60 -23.65 23.20
N PHE A 411 -15.89 -23.00 22.25
CA PHE A 411 -14.42 -22.90 22.26
C PHE A 411 -13.90 -21.60 22.87
N TYR A 412 -14.81 -20.77 23.41
CA TYR A 412 -14.48 -19.51 24.05
C TYR A 412 -14.74 -19.58 25.56
N ASP A 413 -13.86 -18.96 26.33
CA ASP A 413 -14.02 -18.84 27.78
C ASP A 413 -15.07 -17.78 28.17
N ASP A 414 -15.41 -17.69 29.46
CA ASP A 414 -16.42 -16.80 30.03
C ASP A 414 -15.81 -15.54 30.67
N ARG A 415 -14.56 -15.16 30.29
CA ARG A 415 -13.82 -14.04 30.94
C ARG A 415 -14.52 -12.69 30.87
N TYR A 416 -15.46 -12.50 29.97
CA TYR A 416 -16.26 -11.30 29.81
C TYR A 416 -17.72 -11.47 30.27
N GLY A 417 -18.04 -12.56 30.98
CA GLY A 417 -19.38 -12.89 31.46
C GLY A 417 -20.30 -13.55 30.41
N ASP A 418 -21.53 -13.87 30.83
CA ASP A 418 -22.44 -14.67 30.00
C ASP A 418 -22.96 -13.94 28.75
N ASP A 419 -22.92 -12.60 28.76
CA ASP A 419 -23.44 -11.75 27.65
C ASP A 419 -22.37 -11.35 26.61
N SER A 420 -21.12 -11.77 26.79
CA SER A 420 -20.02 -11.39 25.90
C SER A 420 -19.12 -12.58 25.59
N GLN A 421 -18.88 -12.86 24.31
CA GLN A 421 -17.99 -13.93 23.87
C GLN A 421 -16.57 -13.72 24.44
N GLY A 422 -15.95 -14.76 25.01
CA GLY A 422 -14.64 -14.75 25.61
C GLY A 422 -13.51 -14.87 24.58
N GLN A 423 -12.39 -15.43 25.01
CA GLN A 423 -11.21 -15.72 24.19
C GLN A 423 -11.10 -17.23 23.92
N VAL A 424 -10.43 -17.59 22.82
CA VAL A 424 -10.25 -18.99 22.42
C VAL A 424 -9.47 -19.76 23.48
N MET A 425 -10.01 -20.92 23.90
CA MET A 425 -9.46 -21.81 24.92
C MET A 425 -8.38 -22.75 24.33
N PHE A 426 -7.24 -22.21 23.85
CA PHE A 426 -6.21 -22.99 23.17
C PHE A 426 -5.59 -24.10 24.04
N ASP A 427 -5.38 -23.85 25.34
CA ASP A 427 -4.87 -24.89 26.25
C ASP A 427 -5.84 -26.08 26.40
N GLN A 428 -7.14 -25.83 26.33
CA GLN A 428 -8.15 -26.89 26.40
C GLN A 428 -8.27 -27.62 25.05
N ILE A 429 -8.08 -26.93 23.92
CA ILE A 429 -7.96 -27.59 22.61
C ILE A 429 -6.76 -28.51 22.56
N ASP A 430 -5.59 -28.08 23.08
CA ASP A 430 -4.39 -28.90 23.21
C ASP A 430 -4.64 -30.14 24.08
N ASN A 431 -5.28 -29.93 25.24
CA ASN A 431 -5.65 -31.04 26.13
C ASN A 431 -6.59 -32.06 25.46
N TRP A 432 -7.56 -31.60 24.69
CA TRP A 432 -8.46 -32.47 23.94
C TRP A 432 -7.72 -33.25 22.85
N ASN A 433 -6.90 -32.53 22.06
CA ASN A 433 -6.10 -33.11 20.97
C ASN A 433 -5.09 -34.18 21.48
N SER A 434 -4.53 -33.96 22.67
CA SER A 434 -3.57 -34.88 23.30
C SER A 434 -4.21 -35.99 24.15
N GLY A 435 -5.54 -36.02 24.25
CA GLY A 435 -6.29 -37.01 25.04
C GLY A 435 -6.13 -36.86 26.56
N THR A 436 -5.73 -35.68 27.06
CA THR A 436 -5.70 -35.39 28.50
C THR A 436 -7.11 -35.05 28.99
N THR A 437 -7.35 -34.98 30.29
CA THR A 437 -8.70 -34.86 30.88
C THR A 437 -9.12 -33.43 31.21
N ASN A 438 -8.37 -32.41 30.85
CA ASN A 438 -8.64 -31.04 31.25
C ASN A 438 -9.24 -30.21 30.09
N TYR A 439 -10.44 -30.57 29.66
CA TYR A 439 -11.24 -29.86 28.64
C TYR A 439 -12.73 -29.94 29.02
N PRO A 440 -13.62 -29.08 28.46
CA PRO A 440 -15.05 -29.11 28.72
C PRO A 440 -15.71 -30.43 28.33
N SER A 441 -16.57 -30.98 29.19
CA SER A 441 -17.18 -32.29 28.99
C SER A 441 -18.13 -32.36 27.78
N ASP A 442 -18.67 -31.24 27.33
CA ASP A 442 -19.58 -31.14 26.18
C ASP A 442 -18.81 -31.24 24.83
N TRP A 443 -17.46 -31.16 24.84
CA TRP A 443 -16.66 -31.42 23.65
C TRP A 443 -16.60 -32.91 23.25
N GLY A 444 -17.08 -33.80 24.12
CA GLY A 444 -17.02 -35.24 23.94
C GLY A 444 -15.67 -35.84 24.29
N ASP A 445 -15.65 -37.16 24.52
CA ASP A 445 -14.43 -37.88 24.83
C ASP A 445 -13.65 -38.21 23.55
N PRO A 446 -12.43 -37.68 23.36
CA PRO A 446 -11.61 -37.99 22.20
C PRO A 446 -11.39 -39.49 22.02
N ALA A 447 -11.22 -40.28 23.11
CA ALA A 447 -11.03 -41.71 23.03
C ALA A 447 -12.28 -42.43 22.47
N GLN A 448 -13.50 -42.01 22.85
CA GLN A 448 -14.75 -42.58 22.32
C GLN A 448 -14.99 -42.21 20.86
N ILE A 449 -14.66 -40.96 20.47
CA ILE A 449 -14.81 -40.49 19.10
C ILE A 449 -13.83 -41.26 18.21
N PHE A 450 -12.64 -41.58 18.72
CA PHE A 450 -11.62 -42.33 18.03
C PHE A 450 -11.85 -43.84 18.03
N ASP A 451 -12.49 -44.40 19.04
CA ASP A 451 -12.82 -45.84 19.10
C ASP A 451 -14.06 -46.22 18.26
N SER A 452 -14.95 -45.30 17.97
CA SER A 452 -16.17 -45.55 17.18
C SER A 452 -15.96 -45.64 15.68
N VAL A 453 -14.78 -45.25 15.20
CA VAL A 453 -14.41 -45.31 13.77
C VAL A 453 -13.72 -46.64 13.52
N ASP A 454 -14.36 -47.51 12.70
CA ASP A 454 -13.84 -48.80 12.28
C ASP A 454 -12.42 -48.63 11.73
N ARG A 455 -11.44 -49.40 12.30
CA ARG A 455 -10.01 -49.25 12.04
C ARG A 455 -9.56 -49.76 10.67
N ASP A 456 -10.43 -49.70 9.68
CA ASP A 456 -10.05 -50.04 8.32
C ASP A 456 -9.00 -49.06 7.79
N ILE A 457 -8.05 -49.54 7.03
CA ILE A 457 -6.88 -48.77 6.55
C ILE A 457 -7.29 -47.50 5.78
N ASP A 458 -8.52 -47.46 5.25
CA ASP A 458 -9.06 -46.35 4.53
C ASP A 458 -9.73 -45.25 5.42
N ASN A 459 -9.92 -45.52 6.72
CA ASN A 459 -10.53 -44.62 7.70
C ASN A 459 -9.56 -44.25 8.83
N ARG A 460 -8.42 -43.70 8.50
CA ARG A 460 -7.32 -43.36 9.43
C ARG A 460 -7.58 -42.12 10.27
N ARG A 461 -8.75 -42.03 10.86
CA ARG A 461 -9.15 -40.88 11.71
C ARG A 461 -9.01 -41.27 13.18
N GLY A 462 -8.31 -40.45 13.98
CA GLY A 462 -8.33 -40.57 15.41
C GLY A 462 -7.11 -41.22 16.03
N PHE A 463 -7.33 -42.10 17.03
CA PHE A 463 -6.25 -42.77 17.75
C PHE A 463 -5.59 -43.85 16.89
N PHE A 464 -4.28 -43.67 16.57
CA PHE A 464 -3.51 -44.62 15.78
C PHE A 464 -2.37 -45.23 16.60
N GLY A 465 -2.56 -46.45 17.02
CA GLY A 465 -1.63 -47.10 17.94
C GLY A 465 -1.69 -46.49 19.34
N ASP A 466 -0.63 -45.77 19.72
CA ASP A 466 -0.49 -45.00 20.96
C ASP A 466 -0.48 -43.47 20.70
N LYS A 467 -0.94 -43.05 19.50
CA LYS A 467 -0.85 -41.65 19.05
C LYS A 467 -2.19 -41.04 18.74
N TYR A 468 -2.33 -39.78 19.12
CA TYR A 468 -3.49 -38.93 18.74
C TYR A 468 -3.21 -38.21 17.42
N VAL A 469 -4.03 -38.49 16.40
CA VAL A 469 -3.85 -38.00 15.05
C VAL A 469 -5.07 -37.18 14.63
N ASN A 470 -4.88 -35.91 14.42
CA ASN A 470 -5.90 -34.99 13.93
C ASN A 470 -6.12 -35.13 12.42
N THR A 471 -7.32 -34.76 11.96
CA THR A 471 -7.74 -34.79 10.55
C THR A 471 -8.56 -33.55 10.22
N SER A 472 -9.08 -33.44 9.01
CA SER A 472 -10.04 -32.37 8.65
C SER A 472 -11.36 -32.44 9.41
N SER A 473 -11.68 -33.58 10.03
CA SER A 473 -12.96 -33.83 10.71
C SER A 473 -12.82 -33.98 12.23
N ASN A 474 -11.63 -34.20 12.76
CA ASN A 474 -11.38 -34.45 14.18
C ASN A 474 -10.14 -33.70 14.65
N GLY A 475 -10.30 -32.96 15.76
CA GLY A 475 -9.28 -32.12 16.37
C GLY A 475 -8.98 -30.87 15.55
N PHE A 476 -8.33 -29.90 16.17
CA PHE A 476 -7.86 -28.70 15.51
C PHE A 476 -6.35 -28.69 15.36
N ILE A 477 -5.87 -28.16 14.26
CA ILE A 477 -4.48 -27.72 14.08
C ILE A 477 -4.48 -26.25 13.63
N ARG A 478 -3.36 -25.55 13.82
CA ARG A 478 -3.10 -24.31 13.09
C ARG A 478 -2.25 -24.62 11.88
N ARG A 479 -2.80 -24.38 10.68
CA ARG A 479 -2.10 -24.50 9.40
C ARG A 479 -1.70 -23.13 8.88
N ALA A 480 -0.78 -23.04 7.91
CA ALA A 480 -0.55 -21.84 7.10
C ALA A 480 -0.83 -22.13 5.62
N SER A 481 -1.55 -21.22 4.96
CA SER A 481 -1.56 -21.10 3.50
C SER A 481 -0.30 -20.36 3.11
N MET A 482 0.63 -21.08 2.49
CA MET A 482 1.92 -20.55 2.06
C MET A 482 1.80 -19.92 0.68
N ASN A 483 2.29 -18.69 0.54
CA ASN A 483 2.32 -17.95 -0.71
C ASN A 483 3.75 -17.46 -0.94
N GLY A 484 4.46 -18.12 -1.83
CA GLY A 484 5.81 -17.72 -2.23
C GLY A 484 5.83 -17.25 -3.67
N HIS A 485 6.88 -16.52 -4.07
CA HIS A 485 7.13 -16.26 -5.48
C HIS A 485 8.61 -16.08 -5.80
N ASN A 486 8.93 -16.37 -7.06
CA ASN A 486 10.16 -15.95 -7.72
C ASN A 486 9.77 -15.06 -8.90
N TRP A 487 10.24 -13.82 -8.89
CA TRP A 487 9.89 -12.82 -9.90
C TRP A 487 11.12 -12.13 -10.44
N TYR A 488 11.29 -12.15 -11.77
CA TYR A 488 12.38 -11.50 -12.48
C TYR A 488 11.81 -10.56 -13.53
N GLY A 489 12.51 -9.48 -13.83
CA GLY A 489 12.10 -8.60 -14.90
C GLY A 489 13.20 -7.70 -15.44
N ILE A 490 12.96 -7.21 -16.65
CA ILE A 490 13.80 -6.22 -17.34
C ILE A 490 12.86 -5.15 -17.91
N LEU A 491 13.12 -3.90 -17.52
CA LEU A 491 12.46 -2.72 -18.07
C LEU A 491 13.54 -1.85 -18.72
N SER A 492 13.39 -1.51 -20.00
CA SER A 492 14.31 -0.64 -20.71
C SER A 492 13.54 0.47 -21.43
N THR A 493 13.96 1.71 -21.22
CA THR A 493 13.32 2.91 -21.77
C THR A 493 14.34 3.77 -22.49
N LEU A 494 14.09 4.04 -23.77
CA LEU A 494 14.83 4.98 -24.60
C LEU A 494 14.05 6.30 -24.66
N THR A 495 14.70 7.41 -24.32
CA THR A 495 14.17 8.77 -24.51
C THR A 495 15.01 9.48 -25.58
N HIS A 496 14.36 10.02 -26.60
CA HIS A 496 15.00 10.77 -27.68
C HIS A 496 14.31 12.09 -27.95
N SER A 497 15.04 13.20 -27.83
CA SER A 497 14.56 14.55 -28.17
C SER A 497 14.92 14.88 -29.61
N PHE A 498 13.94 14.93 -30.52
CA PHE A 498 14.17 15.36 -31.92
C PHE A 498 14.58 16.83 -31.97
N ASN A 499 13.95 17.65 -31.14
CA ASN A 499 14.26 19.06 -30.90
C ASN A 499 13.84 19.43 -29.49
N ASP A 500 13.87 20.72 -29.13
CA ASP A 500 13.57 21.18 -27.76
C ASP A 500 12.09 21.03 -27.41
N ASN A 501 11.20 20.84 -28.39
CA ASN A 501 9.75 20.74 -28.20
C ASN A 501 9.18 19.34 -28.46
N LEU A 502 9.89 18.44 -29.16
CA LEU A 502 9.37 17.14 -29.57
C LEU A 502 10.29 16.01 -29.09
N SER A 503 9.74 15.09 -28.32
CA SER A 503 10.46 13.93 -27.82
C SER A 503 9.67 12.63 -28.01
N LEU A 504 10.41 11.52 -28.12
CA LEU A 504 9.90 10.15 -28.17
C LEU A 504 10.42 9.40 -26.96
N VAL A 505 9.52 8.71 -26.27
CA VAL A 505 9.87 7.71 -25.27
C VAL A 505 9.38 6.36 -25.76
N ALA A 506 10.26 5.36 -25.83
CA ALA A 506 9.88 4.00 -26.25
C ALA A 506 10.59 2.96 -25.37
N GLY A 507 10.00 1.80 -25.18
CA GLY A 507 10.61 0.79 -24.33
C GLY A 507 10.00 -0.58 -24.39
N ILE A 508 10.63 -1.48 -23.63
CA ILE A 508 10.23 -2.86 -23.45
C ILE A 508 10.11 -3.17 -21.95
N ASP A 509 9.16 -4.07 -21.63
CA ASP A 509 8.92 -4.56 -20.27
C ASP A 509 8.73 -6.08 -20.32
N LEU A 510 9.69 -6.81 -19.79
CA LEU A 510 9.72 -8.27 -19.76
C LEU A 510 9.67 -8.76 -18.33
N ARG A 511 8.76 -9.70 -18.02
CA ARG A 511 8.61 -10.25 -16.67
C ARG A 511 8.41 -11.76 -16.70
N TRP A 512 8.98 -12.44 -15.72
CA TRP A 512 8.83 -13.87 -15.47
C TRP A 512 8.49 -14.06 -14.00
N TYR A 513 7.36 -14.65 -13.73
CA TYR A 513 6.83 -14.86 -12.38
C TYR A 513 6.47 -16.32 -12.18
N LYS A 514 6.81 -16.84 -11.02
CA LYS A 514 6.36 -18.14 -10.51
C LYS A 514 5.80 -17.95 -9.12
N GLY A 515 4.48 -18.10 -8.94
CA GLY A 515 3.80 -18.24 -7.67
C GLY A 515 3.96 -19.67 -7.13
N ILE A 516 4.02 -19.84 -5.81
CA ILE A 516 4.19 -21.13 -5.13
C ILE A 516 3.17 -21.18 -3.99
N HIS A 517 2.20 -22.10 -4.11
CA HIS A 517 1.05 -22.17 -3.21
C HIS A 517 0.88 -23.57 -2.64
N TYR A 518 0.83 -23.67 -1.30
CA TYR A 518 0.53 -24.92 -0.59
C TYR A 518 0.13 -24.61 0.86
N ARG A 519 -0.36 -25.63 1.59
CA ARG A 519 -0.55 -25.55 3.04
C ARG A 519 0.51 -26.35 3.79
N ARG A 520 0.84 -25.92 5.02
CA ARG A 520 1.70 -26.65 5.96
C ARG A 520 1.17 -26.51 7.39
N VAL A 521 1.53 -27.45 8.25
CA VAL A 521 1.24 -27.35 9.69
C VAL A 521 2.18 -26.30 10.32
N THR A 522 1.61 -25.42 11.15
CA THR A 522 2.38 -24.46 11.96
C THR A 522 2.32 -24.77 13.45
N ASN A 523 1.28 -25.47 13.91
CA ASN A 523 1.14 -25.95 15.29
C ASN A 523 0.08 -27.06 15.33
N LEU A 524 0.41 -28.19 15.92
CA LEU A 524 -0.46 -29.36 16.05
C LEU A 524 -1.42 -29.25 17.25
N LEU A 525 -1.25 -28.23 18.12
CA LEU A 525 -2.07 -28.03 19.33
C LEU A 525 -2.22 -29.31 20.15
N GLY A 526 -1.10 -29.93 20.52
CA GLY A 526 -1.06 -31.13 21.36
C GLY A 526 -1.21 -32.47 20.65
N ALA A 527 -1.65 -32.52 19.41
CA ALA A 527 -1.70 -33.76 18.65
C ALA A 527 -0.29 -34.27 18.25
N ASP A 528 -0.13 -35.58 18.11
CA ASP A 528 1.11 -36.22 17.65
C ASP A 528 1.36 -36.00 16.15
N ALA A 529 0.30 -35.91 15.36
CA ALA A 529 0.35 -35.69 13.92
C ALA A 529 -0.99 -35.21 13.35
N TYR A 530 -0.95 -34.73 12.11
CA TYR A 530 -2.12 -34.51 11.27
C TYR A 530 -2.08 -35.47 10.08
N PHE A 531 -3.16 -36.18 9.80
CA PHE A 531 -3.29 -37.02 8.62
C PHE A 531 -3.95 -36.27 7.47
N THR A 532 -3.40 -36.44 6.28
CA THR A 532 -3.95 -35.91 5.03
C THR A 532 -3.81 -36.92 3.90
N ASP A 533 -4.80 -37.01 3.04
CA ASP A 533 -4.94 -37.89 1.87
C ASP A 533 -5.28 -37.11 0.59
N THR A 534 -5.05 -35.81 0.62
CA THR A 534 -5.42 -34.89 -0.48
C THR A 534 -4.50 -34.94 -1.70
N ASP A 535 -3.30 -35.56 -1.59
CA ASP A 535 -2.42 -35.83 -2.74
C ASP A 535 -2.81 -37.18 -3.34
N ILE A 536 -3.42 -37.16 -4.53
CA ILE A 536 -3.88 -38.40 -5.21
C ILE A 536 -2.74 -39.35 -5.61
N ASN A 537 -1.47 -38.88 -5.58
CA ASN A 537 -0.31 -39.68 -5.96
C ASN A 537 0.24 -40.52 -4.84
N ILE A 538 -0.26 -40.39 -3.61
CA ILE A 538 0.15 -41.15 -2.42
C ILE A 538 -1.06 -41.63 -1.62
N ALA A 539 -0.90 -42.73 -0.89
CA ALA A 539 -2.00 -43.28 -0.06
C ALA A 539 -2.27 -42.53 1.26
N GLY A 540 -1.91 -41.23 1.31
CA GLY A 540 -2.01 -40.37 2.49
C GLY A 540 -0.71 -40.29 3.29
N GLU A 541 -0.60 -39.22 4.11
CA GLU A 541 0.61 -38.90 4.89
C GLU A 541 0.26 -38.44 6.31
N PHE A 542 1.06 -38.92 7.29
CA PHE A 542 1.05 -38.41 8.66
C PHE A 542 2.09 -37.30 8.81
N ILE A 543 1.65 -36.09 9.13
CA ILE A 543 2.48 -34.89 9.26
C ILE A 543 2.67 -34.56 10.73
N SER A 544 3.85 -34.86 11.28
CA SER A 544 4.30 -34.45 12.62
C SER A 544 5.24 -33.24 12.58
N GLN A 545 5.53 -32.71 11.38
CA GLN A 545 6.37 -31.53 11.19
C GLN A 545 5.60 -30.26 11.47
N GLU A 546 6.07 -29.47 12.44
CA GLU A 546 5.62 -28.10 12.68
C GLU A 546 6.67 -27.11 12.17
N LYS A 547 6.20 -26.01 11.57
CA LYS A 547 7.06 -24.90 11.18
C LYS A 547 6.46 -23.57 11.58
N GLU A 548 7.15 -22.89 12.48
CA GLU A 548 6.71 -21.61 13.03
C GLU A 548 6.38 -20.56 11.94
N ALA A 549 5.31 -19.81 12.19
CA ALA A 549 4.90 -18.67 11.38
C ALA A 549 5.67 -17.41 11.81
N SER A 550 6.92 -17.29 11.40
CA SER A 550 7.86 -16.22 11.79
C SER A 550 8.27 -15.34 10.61
N ALA A 551 8.86 -14.17 10.89
CA ALA A 551 9.35 -13.23 9.88
C ALA A 551 10.48 -13.80 8.98
N ILE A 552 11.25 -14.78 9.51
CA ILE A 552 12.27 -15.50 8.74
C ILE A 552 11.66 -16.80 8.25
N VAL A 553 11.22 -16.82 7.00
CA VAL A 553 10.47 -17.92 6.42
C VAL A 553 11.38 -18.89 5.68
N ASN A 554 11.36 -20.16 6.11
CA ASN A 554 12.00 -21.25 5.39
C ASN A 554 10.91 -22.17 4.79
N MET A 555 10.87 -22.26 3.45
CA MET A 555 9.94 -23.11 2.70
C MET A 555 10.58 -24.42 2.21
N ASN A 556 11.87 -24.68 2.57
CA ASN A 556 12.53 -25.90 2.15
C ASN A 556 12.04 -27.12 2.96
N ASN A 557 11.80 -28.22 2.28
CA ASN A 557 11.41 -29.51 2.88
C ASN A 557 10.10 -29.41 3.71
N ASP A 558 9.17 -28.53 3.33
CA ASP A 558 7.86 -28.47 3.95
C ASP A 558 7.06 -29.72 3.61
N LYS A 559 6.47 -30.37 4.60
CA LYS A 559 5.37 -31.30 4.43
C LYS A 559 4.13 -30.52 4.07
N LYS A 560 3.43 -30.93 3.03
CA LYS A 560 2.32 -30.18 2.44
C LYS A 560 1.00 -30.90 2.66
N LEU A 561 -0.06 -30.11 2.82
CA LEU A 561 -1.41 -30.63 3.03
C LEU A 561 -2.43 -29.82 2.22
N ASN A 562 -3.56 -30.41 1.92
CA ASN A 562 -4.73 -29.90 1.21
C ASN A 562 -4.50 -29.53 -0.28
N TYR A 563 -3.49 -28.73 -0.59
CA TYR A 563 -3.16 -28.37 -1.97
C TYR A 563 -1.67 -28.05 -2.12
N HIS A 564 -1.17 -28.24 -3.34
CA HIS A 564 0.14 -27.82 -3.75
C HIS A 564 0.13 -27.48 -5.23
N ASN A 565 0.29 -26.20 -5.57
CA ASN A 565 0.32 -25.75 -6.96
C ASN A 565 1.28 -24.57 -7.17
N ASP A 566 1.75 -24.42 -8.41
CA ASP A 566 2.52 -23.29 -8.87
C ASP A 566 1.75 -22.56 -9.98
N GLY A 567 1.74 -21.20 -9.93
CA GLY A 567 1.25 -20.34 -10.99
C GLY A 567 2.41 -19.73 -11.77
N LEU A 568 2.43 -19.90 -13.09
CA LEU A 568 3.44 -19.32 -13.97
C LEU A 568 2.81 -18.19 -14.79
N VAL A 569 3.35 -16.96 -14.62
CA VAL A 569 2.90 -15.80 -15.41
C VAL A 569 4.09 -15.16 -16.11
N GLY A 570 3.98 -15.04 -17.45
CA GLY A 570 4.95 -14.33 -18.26
C GLY A 570 4.34 -13.05 -18.84
N TRP A 571 5.13 -12.01 -18.96
CA TRP A 571 4.73 -10.73 -19.55
C TRP A 571 5.79 -10.26 -20.55
N GLN A 572 5.35 -9.91 -21.77
CA GLN A 572 6.16 -9.25 -22.79
C GLN A 572 5.41 -8.03 -23.27
N GLY A 573 5.88 -6.85 -22.90
CA GLY A 573 5.27 -5.57 -23.24
C GLY A 573 6.21 -4.67 -24.04
N THR A 574 5.63 -3.87 -24.92
CA THR A 574 6.30 -2.77 -25.61
C THR A 574 5.42 -1.53 -25.56
N PHE A 575 6.04 -0.35 -25.48
CA PHE A 575 5.31 0.91 -25.38
C PHE A 575 6.06 2.02 -26.12
N ALA A 576 5.31 3.00 -26.59
CA ALA A 576 5.86 4.23 -27.15
C ALA A 576 4.95 5.43 -26.84
N GLN A 577 5.56 6.58 -26.62
CA GLN A 577 4.89 7.86 -26.39
C GLN A 577 5.62 8.98 -27.13
N LEU A 578 4.87 9.72 -27.92
CA LEU A 578 5.34 10.95 -28.56
C LEU A 578 4.82 12.14 -27.75
N GLU A 579 5.72 13.02 -27.34
CA GLU A 579 5.43 14.20 -26.52
C GLU A 579 5.82 15.46 -27.27
N TYR A 580 4.90 16.42 -27.32
CA TYR A 580 5.15 17.79 -27.77
C TYR A 580 4.94 18.75 -26.60
N SER A 581 5.88 19.67 -26.38
CA SER A 581 5.77 20.67 -25.31
C SER A 581 6.45 21.96 -25.74
N ASN A 582 5.73 23.07 -25.61
CA ASN A 582 6.27 24.43 -25.62
C ASN A 582 5.73 25.20 -24.41
N ASP A 583 5.91 26.51 -24.33
CA ASP A 583 5.49 27.34 -23.18
C ASP A 583 3.97 27.35 -22.99
N ASP A 584 3.20 27.25 -24.06
CA ASP A 584 1.74 27.39 -24.04
C ASP A 584 1.02 26.02 -24.07
N ILE A 585 1.55 25.04 -24.80
CA ILE A 585 0.86 23.79 -25.08
C ILE A 585 1.82 22.61 -24.83
N SER A 586 1.30 21.61 -24.12
CA SER A 586 1.90 20.28 -24.11
C SER A 586 0.86 19.22 -24.49
N ALA A 587 1.29 18.25 -25.29
CA ALA A 587 0.41 17.18 -25.75
C ALA A 587 1.20 15.86 -25.84
N HIS A 588 0.53 14.76 -25.61
CA HIS A 588 1.12 13.44 -25.85
C HIS A 588 0.11 12.50 -26.48
N ILE A 589 0.63 11.53 -27.20
CA ILE A 589 -0.06 10.31 -27.61
C ILE A 589 0.82 9.12 -27.27
N SER A 590 0.22 8.10 -26.66
CA SER A 590 0.96 6.89 -26.27
C SER A 590 0.16 5.64 -26.63
N GLY A 591 0.88 4.57 -26.87
CA GLY A 591 0.33 3.25 -27.09
C GLY A 591 1.22 2.18 -26.47
N ALA A 592 0.61 1.09 -26.03
CA ALA A 592 1.31 -0.08 -25.55
C ALA A 592 0.63 -1.35 -26.09
N PHE A 593 1.44 -2.37 -26.28
CA PHE A 593 1.01 -3.70 -26.65
C PHE A 593 1.72 -4.72 -25.76
N SER A 594 1.00 -5.75 -25.34
CA SER A 594 1.56 -6.80 -24.49
C SER A 594 0.97 -8.16 -24.78
N ASN A 595 1.78 -9.19 -24.52
CA ASN A 595 1.34 -10.58 -24.40
C ASN A 595 1.54 -11.03 -22.95
N GLN A 596 0.50 -11.58 -22.33
CA GLN A 596 0.59 -12.22 -21.03
C GLN A 596 0.34 -13.70 -21.20
N SER A 597 1.24 -14.53 -20.67
CA SER A 597 1.12 -15.98 -20.70
C SER A 597 0.86 -16.53 -19.31
N TYR A 598 0.05 -17.59 -19.23
CA TYR A 598 -0.37 -18.23 -18.00
C TYR A 598 -0.21 -19.74 -18.13
N GLN A 599 0.24 -20.39 -17.05
CA GLN A 599 0.24 -21.84 -16.92
C GLN A 599 0.13 -22.18 -15.43
N ARG A 600 -0.61 -23.22 -15.09
CA ARG A 600 -0.75 -23.73 -13.73
C ARG A 600 -0.14 -25.12 -13.64
N ILE A 601 0.54 -25.42 -12.55
CA ILE A 601 1.07 -26.75 -12.24
C ILE A 601 0.43 -27.16 -10.92
N ASP A 602 -0.32 -28.26 -10.91
CA ASP A 602 -1.01 -28.77 -9.73
C ASP A 602 -0.47 -30.17 -9.40
N TYR A 603 0.19 -30.26 -8.25
CA TYR A 603 0.90 -31.49 -7.83
C TYR A 603 0.01 -32.46 -7.06
N PHE A 604 -1.18 -32.05 -6.59
CA PHE A 604 -2.03 -32.87 -5.72
C PHE A 604 -3.26 -33.40 -6.41
N ASN A 605 -3.87 -32.65 -7.32
CA ASN A 605 -5.15 -33.01 -7.96
C ASN A 605 -4.97 -33.78 -9.27
N TYR A 606 -3.72 -33.95 -9.76
CA TYR A 606 -3.42 -34.62 -11.03
C TYR A 606 -2.27 -35.60 -10.88
N TYR A 607 -2.24 -36.65 -11.71
CA TYR A 607 -1.19 -37.63 -11.72
C TYR A 607 0.11 -37.07 -12.32
N TYR A 608 1.25 -37.61 -11.86
CA TYR A 608 2.58 -37.16 -12.30
C TYR A 608 2.93 -37.57 -13.72
N SER A 609 2.18 -38.47 -14.37
CA SER A 609 2.40 -38.90 -15.74
C SER A 609 1.11 -39.05 -16.54
N ASP A 610 1.20 -38.86 -17.84
CA ASP A 610 0.09 -39.00 -18.80
C ASP A 610 -0.52 -40.44 -18.75
N ALA A 611 0.33 -41.45 -18.66
CA ALA A 611 -0.14 -42.87 -18.61
C ALA A 611 -0.98 -43.16 -17.35
N LEU A 612 -0.70 -42.52 -16.21
CA LEU A 612 -1.51 -42.64 -14.99
C LEU A 612 -2.79 -41.83 -15.07
N SER A 613 -2.74 -40.64 -15.71
CA SER A 613 -3.90 -39.80 -15.96
C SER A 613 -4.89 -40.46 -16.92
N GLU A 614 -4.42 -41.05 -18.03
CA GLU A 614 -5.24 -41.82 -18.96
C GLU A 614 -5.86 -43.06 -18.29
N ALA A 615 -5.12 -43.75 -17.43
CA ALA A 615 -5.62 -44.92 -16.70
C ALA A 615 -6.72 -44.57 -15.69
N ALA A 616 -6.72 -43.32 -15.17
CA ALA A 616 -7.73 -42.81 -14.26
C ALA A 616 -8.91 -42.12 -14.99
N ASP A 617 -8.86 -42.04 -16.31
CA ASP A 617 -9.87 -41.37 -17.17
C ASP A 617 -10.06 -39.87 -16.85
N LEU A 618 -9.01 -39.20 -16.35
CA LEU A 618 -9.03 -37.78 -16.01
C LEU A 618 -8.64 -36.86 -17.18
N GLY A 619 -7.93 -37.39 -18.19
CA GLY A 619 -7.58 -36.68 -19.43
C GLY A 619 -6.60 -35.51 -19.31
N GLU A 620 -6.16 -35.15 -18.11
CA GLU A 620 -5.28 -34.00 -17.85
C GLU A 620 -4.09 -34.37 -16.98
N THR A 621 -2.94 -33.75 -17.28
CA THR A 621 -1.72 -33.88 -16.49
C THR A 621 -1.58 -32.77 -15.46
N MET A 622 -0.58 -32.86 -14.56
CA MET A 622 -0.31 -31.84 -13.55
C MET A 622 0.02 -30.45 -14.16
N GLU A 623 0.51 -30.38 -15.40
CA GLU A 623 0.75 -29.11 -16.10
C GLU A 623 -0.45 -28.77 -16.98
N SER A 624 -1.08 -27.63 -16.73
CA SER A 624 -2.16 -27.11 -17.59
C SER A 624 -1.65 -26.72 -18.98
N GLU A 625 -2.55 -26.53 -19.91
CA GLU A 625 -2.26 -25.83 -21.16
C GLU A 625 -1.70 -24.43 -20.88
N LYS A 626 -0.75 -23.99 -21.71
CA LYS A 626 -0.19 -22.64 -21.65
C LYS A 626 -1.06 -21.68 -22.46
N ILE A 627 -1.73 -20.75 -21.80
CA ILE A 627 -2.60 -19.75 -22.38
C ILE A 627 -1.83 -18.47 -22.66
N ASN A 628 -2.08 -17.81 -23.80
CA ASN A 628 -1.52 -16.53 -24.17
C ASN A 628 -2.63 -15.54 -24.48
N GLN A 629 -2.63 -14.39 -23.79
CA GLN A 629 -3.60 -13.31 -23.99
C GLN A 629 -2.91 -12.03 -24.46
N LEU A 630 -3.37 -11.50 -25.58
CA LEU A 630 -2.89 -10.23 -26.12
C LEU A 630 -3.70 -9.08 -25.52
N GLY A 631 -3.03 -7.99 -25.20
CA GLY A 631 -3.65 -6.78 -24.69
C GLY A 631 -2.94 -5.53 -25.16
N GLY A 632 -3.51 -4.38 -24.88
CA GLY A 632 -2.90 -3.12 -25.25
C GLY A 632 -3.73 -1.91 -24.85
N ASN A 633 -3.16 -0.75 -25.07
CA ASN A 633 -3.84 0.51 -24.80
C ASN A 633 -3.42 1.60 -25.79
N ILE A 634 -4.30 2.58 -25.93
CA ILE A 634 -4.02 3.85 -26.57
C ILE A 634 -4.56 4.97 -25.69
N LYS A 635 -3.77 6.00 -25.47
CA LYS A 635 -4.17 7.17 -24.70
C LYS A 635 -3.49 8.43 -25.20
N GLY A 636 -4.10 9.56 -24.93
CA GLY A 636 -3.54 10.86 -25.29
C GLY A 636 -4.12 11.96 -24.45
N GLY A 637 -3.41 13.08 -24.43
CA GLY A 637 -3.85 14.24 -23.69
C GLY A 637 -3.19 15.52 -24.20
N ILE A 638 -3.84 16.63 -23.88
CA ILE A 638 -3.36 17.97 -24.18
C ILE A 638 -3.55 18.86 -22.95
N ASN A 639 -2.55 19.65 -22.64
CA ASN A 639 -2.63 20.75 -21.70
C ASN A 639 -2.36 22.07 -22.41
N TRP A 640 -3.19 23.06 -22.11
CA TRP A 640 -3.05 24.41 -22.61
C TRP A 640 -2.87 25.38 -21.45
N ASN A 641 -1.74 26.05 -21.38
CA ASN A 641 -1.41 27.12 -20.44
C ASN A 641 -2.00 28.42 -20.99
N VAL A 642 -3.29 28.70 -20.69
CA VAL A 642 -4.01 29.90 -21.14
C VAL A 642 -3.28 31.16 -20.69
N SER A 643 -2.60 31.12 -19.57
CA SER A 643 -1.73 32.18 -19.03
C SER A 643 -0.76 31.59 -18.00
N SER A 644 0.15 32.40 -17.46
CA SER A 644 1.01 32.00 -16.36
C SER A 644 0.26 31.51 -15.12
N LYS A 645 -1.04 31.84 -14.98
CA LYS A 645 -1.88 31.47 -13.82
C LYS A 645 -2.91 30.38 -14.10
N HIS A 646 -3.29 30.16 -15.34
CA HIS A 646 -4.41 29.30 -15.72
C HIS A 646 -3.96 28.26 -16.73
N ASN A 647 -4.33 27.01 -16.49
CA ASN A 647 -4.22 25.95 -17.48
C ASN A 647 -5.49 25.09 -17.51
N ILE A 648 -5.74 24.50 -18.66
CA ILE A 648 -6.83 23.55 -18.89
C ILE A 648 -6.21 22.33 -19.55
N TYR A 649 -6.59 21.13 -19.12
CA TYR A 649 -6.16 19.93 -19.79
C TYR A 649 -7.32 18.98 -20.07
N PHE A 650 -7.14 18.18 -21.09
CA PHE A 650 -8.02 17.07 -21.45
C PHE A 650 -7.15 15.83 -21.69
N ASN A 651 -7.60 14.68 -21.16
CA ASN A 651 -7.02 13.40 -21.51
C ASN A 651 -8.09 12.33 -21.69
N GLY A 652 -7.73 11.26 -22.41
CA GLY A 652 -8.60 10.12 -22.60
C GLY A 652 -7.81 8.93 -23.10
N GLY A 653 -8.40 7.75 -22.96
CA GLY A 653 -7.78 6.52 -23.41
C GLY A 653 -8.71 5.32 -23.37
N PHE A 654 -8.25 4.29 -24.06
CA PHE A 654 -8.88 2.98 -24.11
C PHE A 654 -7.85 1.89 -23.79
N TYR A 655 -8.26 0.90 -22.96
CA TYR A 655 -7.46 -0.28 -22.64
C TYR A 655 -8.23 -1.54 -22.97
N SER A 656 -7.53 -2.51 -23.54
CA SER A 656 -7.88 -3.93 -23.59
C SER A 656 -6.92 -4.64 -22.65
N ARG A 657 -7.36 -4.87 -21.40
CA ARG A 657 -6.55 -5.44 -20.31
C ARG A 657 -6.72 -6.94 -20.25
N GLN A 658 -5.62 -7.67 -20.17
CA GLN A 658 -5.64 -9.10 -19.91
C GLN A 658 -6.20 -9.35 -18.51
N PRO A 659 -7.02 -10.43 -18.34
CA PRO A 659 -7.56 -10.81 -17.04
C PRO A 659 -6.48 -11.31 -16.08
N LEU A 660 -6.79 -11.39 -14.79
CA LEU A 660 -5.92 -11.96 -13.78
C LEU A 660 -5.93 -13.50 -13.82
N PHE A 661 -5.01 -14.16 -13.10
CA PHE A 661 -4.78 -15.61 -13.14
C PHE A 661 -6.04 -16.43 -12.82
N ASP A 662 -6.81 -16.02 -11.80
CA ASP A 662 -8.04 -16.71 -11.39
C ASP A 662 -9.16 -16.66 -12.42
N ALA A 663 -9.11 -15.71 -13.37
CA ALA A 663 -10.03 -15.65 -14.48
C ALA A 663 -9.66 -16.62 -15.63
N ILE A 664 -8.42 -17.11 -15.61
CA ILE A 664 -7.91 -18.08 -16.60
C ILE A 664 -8.15 -19.51 -16.12
N PHE A 665 -7.83 -19.81 -14.85
CA PHE A 665 -7.97 -21.13 -14.25
C PHE A 665 -9.07 -21.12 -13.19
N LEU A 666 -10.25 -21.66 -13.57
CA LEU A 666 -11.42 -21.68 -12.69
C LEU A 666 -11.23 -22.64 -11.51
N ASN A 667 -11.90 -22.35 -10.42
CA ASN A 667 -12.07 -23.24 -9.25
C ASN A 667 -10.74 -23.78 -8.66
N PHE A 668 -9.63 -23.03 -8.85
CA PHE A 668 -8.30 -23.39 -8.35
C PHE A 668 -7.72 -24.73 -8.87
N VAL A 669 -8.13 -25.14 -10.09
CA VAL A 669 -7.62 -26.33 -10.79
C VAL A 669 -7.03 -25.97 -12.15
N ASN A 670 -6.58 -26.98 -12.91
CA ASN A 670 -6.02 -26.79 -14.27
C ASN A 670 -7.09 -26.57 -15.35
N GLU A 671 -8.35 -26.41 -14.97
CA GLU A 671 -9.46 -26.14 -15.88
C GLU A 671 -9.36 -24.72 -16.43
N VAL A 672 -9.25 -24.60 -17.75
CA VAL A 672 -9.17 -23.31 -18.44
C VAL A 672 -10.58 -22.76 -18.68
N ASN A 673 -10.80 -21.51 -18.29
CA ASN A 673 -12.06 -20.81 -18.56
C ASN A 673 -12.34 -20.75 -20.07
N PRO A 674 -13.42 -21.36 -20.56
CA PRO A 674 -13.72 -21.35 -22.01
C PRO A 674 -14.14 -19.95 -22.51
N ASN A 675 -14.49 -19.03 -21.63
CA ASN A 675 -15.00 -17.70 -21.92
C ASN A 675 -13.99 -16.58 -21.58
N ILE A 676 -12.69 -16.85 -21.74
CA ILE A 676 -11.64 -15.84 -21.46
C ILE A 676 -11.83 -14.65 -22.40
N VAL A 677 -12.04 -13.47 -21.81
CA VAL A 677 -12.12 -12.19 -22.51
C VAL A 677 -11.25 -11.15 -21.84
N ASN A 678 -10.74 -10.20 -22.62
CA ASN A 678 -10.06 -9.04 -22.05
C ASN A 678 -11.08 -8.04 -21.49
N GLU A 679 -10.75 -7.47 -20.36
CA GLU A 679 -11.47 -6.35 -19.77
C GLU A 679 -11.31 -5.11 -20.66
N LYS A 680 -12.37 -4.30 -20.82
CA LYS A 680 -12.36 -3.07 -21.62
C LYS A 680 -12.57 -1.87 -20.74
N ILE A 681 -11.63 -0.92 -20.76
CA ILE A 681 -11.67 0.28 -19.94
C ILE A 681 -11.59 1.50 -20.86
N THR A 682 -12.54 2.43 -20.69
CA THR A 682 -12.52 3.74 -21.37
C THR A 682 -12.57 4.85 -20.31
N GLY A 683 -11.66 5.79 -20.40
CA GLY A 683 -11.59 6.92 -19.46
C GLY A 683 -11.48 8.26 -20.19
N LEU A 684 -12.15 9.27 -19.64
CA LEU A 684 -12.09 10.66 -20.10
C LEU A 684 -11.92 11.57 -18.88
N GLU A 685 -11.06 12.58 -18.99
CA GLU A 685 -10.83 13.58 -17.94
C GLU A 685 -10.72 14.99 -18.53
N LEU A 686 -11.27 15.95 -17.79
CA LEU A 686 -11.13 17.37 -18.06
C LEU A 686 -10.69 18.06 -16.78
N GLY A 687 -9.55 18.73 -16.83
CA GLY A 687 -9.01 19.41 -15.66
C GLY A 687 -8.74 20.90 -15.88
N TYR A 688 -8.75 21.64 -14.78
CA TYR A 688 -8.41 23.06 -14.72
C TYR A 688 -7.46 23.30 -13.55
N GLY A 689 -6.37 24.02 -13.83
CA GLY A 689 -5.40 24.46 -12.84
C GLY A 689 -5.35 25.99 -12.71
N PHE A 690 -5.30 26.47 -11.47
CA PHE A 690 -5.08 27.88 -11.12
C PHE A 690 -3.85 28.00 -10.22
N ARG A 691 -2.99 28.94 -10.52
CA ARG A 691 -1.76 29.22 -9.76
C ARG A 691 -1.69 30.69 -9.40
N SER A 692 -1.49 30.97 -8.11
CA SER A 692 -1.24 32.30 -7.62
C SER A 692 -0.22 32.29 -6.48
N ARG A 693 0.20 33.48 -6.06
CA ARG A 693 1.16 33.61 -4.95
C ARG A 693 0.64 33.02 -3.63
N PHE A 694 -0.68 33.05 -3.41
CA PHE A 694 -1.27 32.70 -2.13
C PHE A 694 -2.02 31.37 -2.15
N LEU A 695 -2.54 30.96 -3.30
CA LEU A 695 -3.43 29.81 -3.42
C LEU A 695 -3.29 29.16 -4.79
N ASN A 696 -3.09 27.84 -4.79
CA ASN A 696 -3.17 26.99 -5.96
C ASN A 696 -4.45 26.18 -5.90
N ALA A 697 -5.05 25.94 -7.05
CA ALA A 697 -6.26 25.14 -7.17
C ALA A 697 -6.16 24.18 -8.35
N ASN A 698 -6.61 22.95 -8.17
CA ASN A 698 -6.82 21.97 -9.24
C ASN A 698 -8.25 21.46 -9.15
N VAL A 699 -8.95 21.46 -10.28
CA VAL A 699 -10.28 20.84 -10.44
C VAL A 699 -10.18 19.79 -11.52
N ASN A 700 -10.73 18.60 -11.28
CA ASN A 700 -10.77 17.54 -12.28
C ASN A 700 -12.15 16.91 -12.34
N LEU A 701 -12.65 16.70 -13.55
CA LEU A 701 -13.86 15.96 -13.88
C LEU A 701 -13.43 14.67 -14.57
N TYR A 702 -14.03 13.54 -14.18
CA TYR A 702 -13.67 12.26 -14.78
C TYR A 702 -14.90 11.38 -15.04
N ARG A 703 -14.76 10.52 -16.04
CA ARG A 703 -15.66 9.40 -16.30
C ARG A 703 -14.85 8.21 -16.77
N THR A 704 -15.00 7.07 -16.07
CA THR A 704 -14.39 5.79 -16.44
C THR A 704 -15.48 4.73 -16.55
N THR A 705 -15.50 3.99 -17.67
CA THR A 705 -16.32 2.80 -17.84
C THR A 705 -15.41 1.58 -17.91
N TRP A 706 -15.83 0.49 -17.27
CA TRP A 706 -15.09 -0.76 -17.20
C TRP A 706 -16.05 -1.92 -17.40
N THR A 707 -15.81 -2.76 -18.40
CA THR A 707 -16.69 -3.88 -18.78
C THR A 707 -15.91 -5.18 -18.93
N ASP A 708 -16.64 -6.27 -18.98
CA ASP A 708 -16.13 -7.63 -19.17
C ASP A 708 -15.19 -8.11 -18.05
N ARG A 709 -15.36 -7.58 -16.84
CA ARG A 709 -14.55 -7.96 -15.68
C ARG A 709 -14.98 -9.33 -15.15
N PHE A 710 -14.00 -10.15 -14.76
CA PHE A 710 -14.19 -11.39 -14.01
C PHE A 710 -13.76 -11.19 -12.55
N ARG A 711 -14.47 -11.84 -11.62
CA ARG A 711 -14.11 -11.89 -10.19
C ARG A 711 -14.46 -13.25 -9.63
N GLN A 712 -13.50 -13.91 -8.97
CA GLN A 712 -13.74 -15.10 -8.17
C GLN A 712 -13.77 -14.72 -6.71
N ARG A 713 -14.72 -15.27 -5.95
CA ARG A 713 -14.85 -15.09 -4.49
C ARG A 713 -15.05 -16.43 -3.80
N GLY A 714 -14.35 -16.62 -2.67
CA GLY A 714 -14.75 -17.64 -1.70
C GLY A 714 -16.05 -17.20 -1.02
N VAL A 715 -16.98 -18.12 -0.88
CA VAL A 715 -18.30 -17.90 -0.26
C VAL A 715 -18.52 -18.90 0.87
N GLN A 716 -19.35 -18.54 1.84
CA GLN A 716 -19.81 -19.45 2.89
C GLN A 716 -21.15 -20.05 2.46
N LEU A 717 -21.17 -21.38 2.35
CA LEU A 717 -22.37 -22.16 2.09
C LEU A 717 -23.08 -22.52 3.41
N GLY A 718 -24.31 -22.95 3.32
CA GLY A 718 -25.06 -23.37 4.51
C GLY A 718 -24.34 -24.49 5.30
N GLY A 719 -24.32 -24.40 6.65
CA GLY A 719 -23.66 -25.37 7.52
C GLY A 719 -22.17 -25.15 7.75
N GLY A 720 -21.61 -24.00 7.32
CA GLY A 720 -20.20 -23.66 7.54
C GLY A 720 -19.24 -24.24 6.50
N GLU A 721 -19.76 -24.73 5.39
CA GLU A 721 -18.97 -25.19 4.24
C GLU A 721 -18.45 -23.99 3.43
N GLU A 722 -17.21 -24.06 2.97
CA GLU A 722 -16.62 -23.08 2.06
C GLU A 722 -16.99 -23.45 0.62
N GLY A 723 -17.30 -22.46 -0.20
CA GLY A 723 -17.53 -22.62 -1.64
C GLY A 723 -16.83 -21.53 -2.46
N THR A 724 -17.06 -21.54 -3.74
CA THR A 724 -16.51 -20.56 -4.69
C THR A 724 -17.61 -20.01 -5.60
N ALA A 725 -17.65 -18.68 -5.76
CA ALA A 725 -18.51 -18.01 -6.72
C ALA A 725 -17.68 -17.35 -7.83
N ASN A 726 -18.01 -17.64 -9.08
CA ASN A 726 -17.41 -17.07 -10.28
C ASN A 726 -18.37 -16.05 -10.91
N LEU A 727 -18.00 -14.77 -10.87
CA LEU A 727 -18.78 -13.65 -11.39
C LEU A 727 -18.21 -13.22 -12.74
N SER A 728 -19.00 -13.27 -13.80
CA SER A 728 -18.57 -12.95 -15.17
C SER A 728 -19.32 -11.74 -15.73
N GLY A 729 -18.64 -10.92 -16.55
CA GLY A 729 -19.25 -9.79 -17.25
C GLY A 729 -19.53 -8.57 -16.37
N ILE A 730 -18.85 -8.44 -15.21
CA ILE A 730 -19.03 -7.29 -14.32
C ILE A 730 -18.72 -5.99 -15.10
N SER A 731 -19.66 -5.06 -15.07
CA SER A 731 -19.54 -3.75 -15.72
C SER A 731 -19.81 -2.63 -14.71
N GLN A 732 -18.97 -1.58 -14.75
CA GLN A 732 -19.05 -0.45 -13.81
C GLN A 732 -18.85 0.89 -14.54
N THR A 733 -19.49 1.94 -14.04
CA THR A 733 -19.30 3.33 -14.48
C THR A 733 -18.97 4.21 -13.29
N HIS A 734 -17.83 4.87 -13.33
CA HIS A 734 -17.33 5.76 -12.30
C HIS A 734 -17.23 7.17 -12.85
N THR A 735 -18.02 8.10 -12.30
CA THR A 735 -18.00 9.54 -12.65
C THR A 735 -17.73 10.36 -11.40
N GLY A 736 -17.05 11.49 -11.53
CA GLY A 736 -16.89 12.36 -10.36
C GLY A 736 -16.18 13.67 -10.62
N VAL A 737 -16.08 14.44 -9.53
CA VAL A 737 -15.43 15.76 -9.46
C VAL A 737 -14.43 15.73 -8.32
N GLU A 738 -13.24 16.23 -8.56
CA GLU A 738 -12.15 16.36 -7.59
C GLU A 738 -11.70 17.81 -7.51
N LEU A 739 -11.41 18.29 -6.29
CA LEU A 739 -10.86 19.62 -6.02
C LEU A 739 -9.69 19.50 -5.05
N GLU A 740 -8.58 20.14 -5.36
CA GLU A 740 -7.47 20.39 -4.45
C GLU A 740 -7.22 21.91 -4.38
N LEU A 741 -7.15 22.44 -3.16
CA LEU A 741 -6.70 23.81 -2.89
C LEU A 741 -5.54 23.75 -1.90
N PHE A 742 -4.46 24.47 -2.17
CA PHE A 742 -3.33 24.54 -1.26
C PHE A 742 -2.56 25.83 -1.42
N GLY A 743 -2.03 26.35 -0.30
CA GLY A 743 -1.24 27.57 -0.33
C GLY A 743 -1.08 28.26 1.02
N GLU A 744 -0.23 29.27 1.08
CA GLU A 744 -0.03 30.13 2.24
C GLU A 744 -1.04 31.29 2.21
N ILE A 745 -2.16 31.10 2.91
CA ILE A 745 -3.29 32.05 2.92
C ILE A 745 -3.05 33.28 3.81
N ALA A 746 -2.13 33.18 4.75
CA ALA A 746 -1.60 34.26 5.58
C ALA A 746 -0.17 33.93 5.99
N LYS A 747 0.59 34.92 6.49
CA LYS A 747 1.97 34.69 6.92
C LYS A 747 2.09 33.50 7.88
N ASN A 748 2.87 32.49 7.52
CA ASN A 748 3.11 31.25 8.27
C ASN A 748 1.84 30.37 8.44
N LEU A 749 0.73 30.63 7.75
CA LEU A 749 -0.49 29.85 7.80
C LEU A 749 -0.75 29.20 6.44
N TYR A 750 -0.56 27.89 6.39
CA TYR A 750 -0.73 27.08 5.19
C TYR A 750 -2.07 26.32 5.25
N LEU A 751 -2.84 26.40 4.16
CA LEU A 751 -4.14 25.72 3.98
C LEU A 751 -3.98 24.59 2.96
N GLU A 752 -4.55 23.44 3.27
CA GLU A 752 -4.78 22.33 2.33
C GLU A 752 -6.29 21.96 2.38
N VAL A 753 -6.94 21.94 1.24
CA VAL A 753 -8.33 21.45 1.09
C VAL A 753 -8.35 20.38 0.01
N MET A 754 -9.01 19.30 0.30
CA MET A 754 -9.34 18.24 -0.64
C MET A 754 -10.84 18.01 -0.59
N PHE A 755 -11.47 17.88 -1.77
CA PHE A 755 -12.86 17.49 -1.91
C PHE A 755 -12.98 16.52 -3.09
N SER A 756 -13.77 15.47 -2.91
CA SER A 756 -14.20 14.60 -4.00
C SER A 756 -15.67 14.23 -3.88
N LEU A 757 -16.34 14.17 -5.01
CA LEU A 757 -17.70 13.71 -5.16
C LEU A 757 -17.73 12.70 -6.29
N GLY A 758 -17.99 11.44 -5.98
CA GLY A 758 -18.15 10.35 -6.91
C GLY A 758 -19.61 9.94 -7.09
N ASN A 759 -19.87 9.30 -8.20
CA ASN A 759 -21.05 8.48 -8.47
C ASN A 759 -20.57 7.22 -9.19
N TRP A 760 -20.42 6.13 -8.42
CA TRP A 760 -19.88 4.87 -8.88
C TRP A 760 -20.95 3.80 -8.78
N THR A 761 -21.29 3.18 -9.93
CA THR A 761 -22.38 2.21 -10.02
C THR A 761 -21.97 1.04 -10.90
N TYR A 762 -22.56 -0.11 -10.62
CA TYR A 762 -22.63 -1.20 -11.59
C TYR A 762 -23.53 -0.77 -12.74
N SER A 763 -23.19 -1.19 -13.97
CA SER A 763 -23.89 -0.77 -15.19
C SER A 763 -24.75 -1.89 -15.79
N ASP A 764 -24.56 -3.15 -15.33
CA ASP A 764 -25.27 -4.32 -15.77
C ASP A 764 -25.49 -5.30 -14.63
N ASN A 765 -26.41 -6.27 -14.85
CA ASN A 765 -26.56 -7.43 -14.00
C ASN A 765 -25.40 -8.42 -14.23
N VAL A 766 -25.12 -9.26 -13.25
CA VAL A 766 -23.96 -10.16 -13.26
C VAL A 766 -24.40 -11.60 -13.10
N ASN A 767 -23.90 -12.48 -13.98
CA ASN A 767 -24.09 -13.92 -13.84
C ASN A 767 -23.04 -14.51 -12.89
N VAL A 768 -23.49 -15.42 -12.05
CA VAL A 768 -22.67 -16.07 -11.02
C VAL A 768 -22.88 -17.58 -11.08
N ASP A 769 -21.78 -18.31 -11.17
CA ASP A 769 -21.73 -19.76 -10.99
C ASP A 769 -21.19 -20.05 -9.58
N VAL A 770 -21.91 -20.85 -8.79
CA VAL A 770 -21.54 -21.20 -7.41
C VAL A 770 -21.15 -22.67 -7.34
N TYR A 771 -20.00 -22.94 -6.72
CA TYR A 771 -19.41 -24.27 -6.57
C TYR A 771 -19.19 -24.61 -5.09
N ASP A 772 -19.32 -25.90 -4.70
CA ASP A 772 -18.97 -26.39 -3.36
C ASP A 772 -17.44 -26.57 -3.18
N GLU A 773 -17.01 -27.07 -2.01
CA GLU A 773 -15.60 -27.39 -1.72
C GLU A 773 -15.02 -28.47 -2.66
N ASP A 774 -15.86 -29.40 -3.12
CA ASP A 774 -15.51 -30.47 -4.06
C ASP A 774 -15.59 -30.04 -5.52
N ARG A 775 -15.88 -28.75 -5.77
CA ARG A 775 -15.98 -28.09 -7.11
C ARG A 775 -17.18 -28.53 -7.95
N ASN A 776 -18.19 -29.12 -7.34
CA ASN A 776 -19.43 -29.38 -8.02
C ASN A 776 -20.20 -28.08 -8.20
N LEU A 777 -20.74 -27.85 -9.39
CA LEU A 777 -21.62 -26.71 -9.65
C LEU A 777 -22.93 -26.91 -8.86
N LEU A 778 -23.16 -26.03 -7.89
CA LEU A 778 -24.39 -26.02 -7.09
C LEU A 778 -25.54 -25.33 -7.85
N GLY A 779 -25.22 -24.36 -8.71
CA GLY A 779 -26.18 -23.63 -9.52
C GLY A 779 -25.60 -22.39 -10.15
N ASP A 780 -26.34 -21.83 -11.10
CA ASP A 780 -26.12 -20.52 -11.67
C ASP A 780 -27.23 -19.56 -11.27
N THR A 781 -26.89 -18.29 -11.09
CA THR A 781 -27.87 -17.25 -10.75
C THR A 781 -27.47 -15.92 -11.36
N THR A 782 -28.44 -14.98 -11.38
CA THR A 782 -28.18 -13.60 -11.81
C THR A 782 -28.32 -12.68 -10.61
N LEU A 783 -27.24 -11.91 -10.34
CA LEU A 783 -27.29 -10.79 -9.41
C LEU A 783 -27.80 -9.54 -10.14
N TYR A 784 -28.87 -8.95 -9.65
CA TYR A 784 -29.47 -7.74 -10.20
C TYR A 784 -28.73 -6.49 -9.69
N LEU A 785 -27.58 -6.20 -10.28
CA LEU A 785 -26.68 -5.13 -9.86
C LEU A 785 -26.81 -3.83 -10.66
N ASN A 786 -27.60 -3.79 -11.73
CA ASN A 786 -27.72 -2.60 -12.56
C ASN A 786 -28.15 -1.36 -11.75
N ASN A 787 -27.37 -0.29 -11.76
CA ASN A 787 -27.47 0.95 -10.96
C ASN A 787 -27.18 0.79 -9.44
N VAL A 788 -26.82 -0.38 -8.94
CA VAL A 788 -26.37 -0.56 -7.55
C VAL A 788 -25.07 0.18 -7.35
N LYS A 789 -24.88 0.81 -6.20
CA LYS A 789 -23.68 1.55 -5.82
C LYS A 789 -22.51 0.59 -5.60
N VAL A 790 -21.32 1.02 -6.02
CA VAL A 790 -20.08 0.29 -5.73
C VAL A 790 -19.71 0.52 -4.27
N GLY A 791 -19.46 -0.55 -3.53
CA GLY A 791 -19.10 -0.54 -2.11
C GLY A 791 -17.61 -0.31 -1.83
N ASP A 792 -17.24 -0.48 -0.57
CA ASP A 792 -15.88 -0.42 -0.02
C ASP A 792 -15.16 0.94 -0.13
N ALA A 793 -15.79 1.98 -0.63
CA ALA A 793 -15.17 3.29 -0.72
C ALA A 793 -16.20 4.43 -0.63
N ALA A 794 -15.92 5.43 0.21
CA ALA A 794 -16.77 6.61 0.33
C ALA A 794 -16.76 7.42 -0.98
N GLN A 795 -17.96 7.61 -1.56
CA GLN A 795 -18.13 8.35 -2.81
C GLN A 795 -18.02 9.87 -2.62
N THR A 796 -18.15 10.35 -1.38
CA THR A 796 -17.91 11.75 -1.01
C THR A 796 -16.86 11.82 0.08
N THR A 797 -15.77 12.54 -0.16
CA THR A 797 -14.77 12.82 0.86
C THR A 797 -14.36 14.29 0.85
N THR A 798 -14.15 14.86 2.03
CA THR A 798 -13.66 16.22 2.22
C THR A 798 -12.59 16.26 3.29
N ARG A 799 -11.53 17.02 3.06
CA ARG A 799 -10.52 17.31 4.08
C ARG A 799 -10.18 18.78 4.06
N VAL A 800 -10.10 19.38 5.23
CA VAL A 800 -9.56 20.73 5.44
C VAL A 800 -8.44 20.63 6.46
N ALA A 801 -7.25 21.08 6.11
CA ALA A 801 -6.12 21.09 7.04
C ALA A 801 -5.44 22.46 7.08
N LEU A 802 -4.99 22.82 8.26
CA LEU A 802 -4.24 24.03 8.55
C LEU A 802 -2.91 23.66 9.22
N THR A 803 -1.83 24.25 8.72
CA THR A 803 -0.53 24.20 9.36
C THR A 803 -0.11 25.63 9.69
N TYR A 804 0.14 25.93 10.96
CA TYR A 804 0.59 27.23 11.42
C TYR A 804 1.98 27.16 12.07
N THR A 805 2.92 27.92 11.52
CA THR A 805 4.26 28.05 12.10
C THR A 805 4.30 29.27 13.02
N PHE A 806 4.15 29.01 14.32
CA PHE A 806 4.29 30.04 15.36
C PHE A 806 5.67 29.91 16.01
N LEU A 807 6.31 31.00 16.37
CA LEU A 807 7.70 30.96 16.83
C LEU A 807 8.62 30.19 15.84
N LYS A 808 9.70 30.71 15.42
CA LYS A 808 10.58 30.23 14.31
C LYS A 808 10.68 28.70 14.11
N ASN A 809 10.37 27.87 15.11
CA ASN A 809 10.68 26.44 15.17
C ASN A 809 9.48 25.56 15.55
N PHE A 810 8.31 26.13 15.88
CA PHE A 810 7.12 25.38 16.25
C PHE A 810 6.09 25.42 15.13
N ARG A 811 5.60 24.25 14.76
CA ARG A 811 4.49 24.09 13.82
C ARG A 811 3.37 23.32 14.52
N ILE A 812 2.15 23.84 14.43
CA ILE A 812 0.93 23.16 14.82
C ILE A 812 0.14 22.82 13.56
N TYR A 813 -0.37 21.60 13.53
CA TYR A 813 -1.15 21.05 12.45
C TYR A 813 -2.52 20.61 12.98
N GLY A 814 -3.58 20.85 12.22
CA GLY A 814 -4.90 20.30 12.48
C GLY A 814 -5.59 19.97 11.16
N SER A 815 -6.30 18.85 11.11
CA SER A 815 -7.11 18.51 9.95
C SER A 815 -8.47 17.97 10.36
N PHE A 816 -9.48 18.33 9.60
CA PHE A 816 -10.82 17.78 9.62
C PHE A 816 -11.03 16.93 8.36
N TYR A 817 -11.49 15.69 8.52
CA TYR A 817 -11.82 14.76 7.44
C TYR A 817 -13.29 14.35 7.57
N TYR A 818 -14.03 14.35 6.47
CA TYR A 818 -15.41 13.91 6.37
C TYR A 818 -15.55 12.87 5.27
N ALA A 819 -16.28 11.78 5.53
CA ALA A 819 -16.61 10.74 4.57
C ALA A 819 -18.12 10.48 4.61
N ASP A 820 -18.71 10.33 3.43
CA ASP A 820 -20.14 10.15 3.22
C ASP A 820 -20.41 9.30 1.97
N LYS A 821 -21.62 8.78 1.84
CA LYS A 821 -22.00 7.88 0.75
C LYS A 821 -21.02 6.69 0.65
N LEU A 822 -20.76 6.09 1.77
CA LEU A 822 -20.06 4.82 1.89
C LEU A 822 -21.10 3.71 1.79
N PHE A 823 -20.91 2.78 0.87
CA PHE A 823 -21.81 1.66 0.66
C PHE A 823 -21.12 0.34 1.03
N ALA A 824 -21.89 -0.63 1.53
CA ALA A 824 -21.39 -1.97 1.79
C ALA A 824 -20.99 -2.68 0.48
N ASP A 825 -19.94 -3.51 0.51
CA ASP A 825 -19.69 -4.49 -0.55
C ASP A 825 -20.69 -5.64 -0.44
N PHE A 826 -20.85 -6.46 -1.45
CA PHE A 826 -21.82 -7.56 -1.46
C PHE A 826 -21.13 -8.92 -1.46
N ASP A 827 -21.77 -9.90 -0.81
CA ASP A 827 -21.45 -11.32 -0.99
C ASP A 827 -22.33 -11.89 -2.12
N PRO A 828 -21.74 -12.61 -3.11
CA PRO A 828 -22.51 -13.18 -4.23
C PRO A 828 -23.60 -14.18 -3.83
N THR A 829 -23.58 -14.70 -2.62
CA THR A 829 -24.58 -15.65 -2.10
C THR A 829 -25.69 -14.97 -1.27
N GLU A 830 -25.59 -13.65 -1.02
CA GLU A 830 -26.64 -12.92 -0.32
C GLU A 830 -27.93 -12.83 -1.15
N SER A 831 -29.07 -13.08 -0.49
CA SER A 831 -30.38 -12.95 -1.11
C SER A 831 -30.73 -11.52 -1.55
N ALA A 832 -30.08 -10.52 -0.97
CA ALA A 832 -30.32 -9.10 -1.22
C ALA A 832 -30.30 -8.71 -2.72
N PHE A 833 -29.43 -9.35 -3.53
CA PHE A 833 -29.29 -9.02 -4.96
C PHE A 833 -29.88 -10.07 -5.90
N LEU A 834 -30.57 -11.09 -5.37
CA LEU A 834 -31.25 -12.11 -6.18
C LEU A 834 -32.64 -11.64 -6.68
N ASP A 835 -33.17 -10.54 -6.13
CA ASP A 835 -34.43 -9.94 -6.56
C ASP A 835 -34.19 -8.74 -7.47
N VAL A 836 -34.92 -8.65 -8.57
CA VAL A 836 -34.91 -7.52 -9.51
C VAL A 836 -35.34 -6.19 -8.84
N ASN A 837 -36.14 -6.25 -7.78
CA ASN A 837 -36.61 -5.12 -7.00
C ASN A 837 -35.77 -4.88 -5.73
N ASN A 838 -34.51 -5.32 -5.69
CA ASN A 838 -33.66 -5.12 -4.52
C ASN A 838 -33.51 -3.64 -4.13
N LEU A 839 -33.18 -3.40 -2.87
CA LEU A 839 -33.03 -2.05 -2.30
C LEU A 839 -31.70 -1.38 -2.66
N GLY A 840 -30.81 -2.07 -3.40
CA GLY A 840 -29.46 -1.61 -3.73
C GLY A 840 -28.45 -1.91 -2.62
N ALA A 841 -27.29 -1.28 -2.68
CA ALA A 841 -26.27 -1.44 -1.65
C ALA A 841 -26.61 -0.61 -0.40
N LEU A 842 -26.40 -1.19 0.78
CA LEU A 842 -26.64 -0.53 2.07
C LEU A 842 -25.73 0.68 2.23
N GLU A 843 -26.32 1.86 2.45
CA GLU A 843 -25.56 3.08 2.76
C GLU A 843 -25.20 3.12 4.24
N LEU A 844 -23.90 3.24 4.52
CA LEU A 844 -23.35 3.29 5.87
C LEU A 844 -23.37 4.73 6.41
N PRO A 845 -23.42 4.91 7.75
CA PRO A 845 -23.43 6.23 8.36
C PRO A 845 -22.20 7.07 7.98
N SER A 846 -22.43 8.34 7.62
CA SER A 846 -21.35 9.30 7.41
C SER A 846 -20.57 9.55 8.71
N TYR A 847 -19.28 9.89 8.58
CA TYR A 847 -18.45 10.17 9.74
C TYR A 847 -17.46 11.30 9.51
N ASN A 848 -16.95 11.84 10.62
CA ASN A 848 -15.88 12.84 10.59
C ASN A 848 -14.76 12.50 11.60
N LEU A 849 -13.54 12.86 11.22
CA LEU A 849 -12.34 12.67 12.03
C LEU A 849 -11.58 13.98 12.13
N VAL A 850 -10.98 14.21 13.30
CA VAL A 850 -10.08 15.35 13.53
C VAL A 850 -8.74 14.82 13.95
N ASP A 851 -7.68 15.22 13.22
CA ASP A 851 -6.30 14.90 13.57
C ASP A 851 -5.55 16.17 13.97
N ALA A 852 -4.60 16.06 14.90
CA ALA A 852 -3.78 17.17 15.37
C ALA A 852 -2.31 16.75 15.51
N GLY A 853 -1.39 17.68 15.25
CA GLY A 853 0.04 17.46 15.39
C GLY A 853 0.78 18.69 15.90
N LEU A 854 1.87 18.46 16.63
CA LEU A 854 2.80 19.48 17.08
C LEU A 854 4.23 19.05 16.74
N TYR A 855 4.98 19.96 16.13
CA TYR A 855 6.35 19.72 15.68
C TYR A 855 7.26 20.82 16.19
N TYR A 856 8.44 20.43 16.68
CA TYR A 856 9.46 21.35 17.16
C TYR A 856 10.82 21.02 16.58
N ASP A 857 11.38 21.94 15.81
CA ASP A 857 12.70 21.83 15.20
C ASP A 857 13.73 22.61 16.02
N PHE A 858 14.83 21.96 16.42
CA PHE A 858 15.91 22.61 17.17
C PHE A 858 17.28 22.08 16.75
N LYS A 859 18.32 22.85 17.04
CA LYS A 859 19.72 22.50 16.73
C LYS A 859 20.53 22.34 18.03
N ALA A 860 21.38 21.31 18.08
CA ALA A 860 22.37 21.14 19.12
C ALA A 860 23.77 21.24 18.49
N GLY A 861 24.48 22.32 18.82
CA GLY A 861 25.73 22.67 18.16
C GLY A 861 25.56 23.06 16.70
N LYS A 862 26.61 22.86 15.88
CA LYS A 862 26.62 23.29 14.48
C LYS A 862 26.15 22.21 13.48
N LYS A 863 26.10 20.95 13.91
CA LYS A 863 25.92 19.80 13.00
C LYS A 863 24.67 18.98 13.27
N LEU A 864 24.13 19.00 14.51
CA LEU A 864 23.00 18.16 14.86
C LEU A 864 21.69 18.95 14.75
N GLN A 865 20.75 18.42 13.99
CA GLN A 865 19.38 18.93 13.87
C GLN A 865 18.42 17.92 14.47
N PHE A 866 17.45 18.39 15.24
CA PHE A 866 16.44 17.56 15.88
C PHE A 866 15.04 18.03 15.46
N THR A 867 14.15 17.06 15.24
CA THR A 867 12.71 17.28 15.12
C THR A 867 12.02 16.45 16.17
N ALA A 868 11.36 17.08 17.13
CA ALA A 868 10.44 16.43 18.05
C ALA A 868 9.00 16.56 17.52
N LYS A 869 8.21 15.50 17.63
CA LYS A 869 6.83 15.47 17.12
C LYS A 869 5.88 14.74 18.03
N VAL A 870 4.64 15.19 18.05
CA VAL A 870 3.49 14.49 18.66
C VAL A 870 2.33 14.57 17.68
N ASN A 871 1.70 13.44 17.39
CA ASN A 871 0.50 13.36 16.58
C ASN A 871 -0.61 12.64 17.34
N ILE A 872 -1.84 13.10 17.15
CA ILE A 872 -3.06 12.48 17.67
C ILE A 872 -4.00 12.32 16.47
N ASN A 873 -4.37 11.09 16.15
CA ASN A 873 -5.34 10.78 15.12
C ASN A 873 -6.70 10.48 15.78
N ASN A 874 -7.79 10.84 15.13
CA ASN A 874 -9.15 10.74 15.65
C ASN A 874 -9.25 11.36 17.07
N LEU A 875 -8.93 12.64 17.20
CA LEU A 875 -8.82 13.39 18.48
C LEU A 875 -10.06 13.22 19.36
N PHE A 876 -11.24 13.18 18.76
CA PHE A 876 -12.52 13.08 19.50
C PHE A 876 -12.98 11.65 19.75
N ASN A 877 -12.16 10.64 19.36
CA ASN A 877 -12.47 9.22 19.54
C ASN A 877 -13.82 8.82 18.89
N THR A 878 -14.11 9.35 17.71
CA THR A 878 -15.30 9.03 16.94
C THR A 878 -15.30 7.54 16.60
N LYS A 879 -16.40 6.83 16.95
CA LYS A 879 -16.66 5.47 16.47
C LYS A 879 -17.32 5.57 15.10
N TYR A 880 -16.85 4.81 14.13
CA TYR A 880 -17.37 4.83 12.76
C TYR A 880 -17.16 3.49 12.08
N ILE A 881 -18.11 3.10 11.22
CA ILE A 881 -17.95 1.95 10.34
C ILE A 881 -17.06 2.37 9.17
N SER A 882 -15.98 1.63 8.91
CA SER A 882 -15.06 1.89 7.82
C SER A 882 -15.38 1.09 6.56
N GLU A 883 -15.96 -0.09 6.69
CA GLU A 883 -16.38 -0.99 5.61
C GLU A 883 -17.40 -2.00 6.16
N ALA A 884 -18.31 -2.47 5.31
CA ALA A 884 -19.26 -3.53 5.61
C ALA A 884 -19.27 -4.57 4.49
N GLU A 885 -19.51 -5.84 4.87
CA GLU A 885 -19.46 -7.01 3.97
C GLU A 885 -20.84 -7.63 3.72
N SER A 886 -21.92 -7.00 4.24
CA SER A 886 -23.30 -7.47 4.12
C SER A 886 -24.27 -6.32 3.83
N ASN A 887 -25.42 -6.64 3.24
CA ASN A 887 -26.43 -5.69 2.78
C ASN A 887 -27.83 -6.03 3.31
N ASN A 888 -27.95 -6.34 4.61
CA ASN A 888 -29.20 -6.62 5.24
C ASN A 888 -29.90 -5.32 5.65
N PHE A 889 -31.12 -5.12 5.15
CA PHE A 889 -31.95 -3.97 5.50
C PHE A 889 -32.87 -4.33 6.65
N PRO A 890 -32.95 -3.50 7.72
CA PRO A 890 -33.83 -3.75 8.84
C PRO A 890 -35.30 -3.85 8.42
N GLU A 891 -36.05 -4.79 9.00
CA GLU A 891 -37.48 -4.92 8.75
C GLU A 891 -38.28 -3.80 9.43
N GLU A 892 -39.23 -3.21 8.72
CA GLU A 892 -40.06 -2.11 9.24
C GLU A 892 -40.98 -2.62 10.38
N GLY A 893 -40.82 -2.02 11.55
CA GLY A 893 -41.63 -2.35 12.75
C GLY A 893 -40.99 -3.37 13.69
N THR A 894 -39.76 -3.77 13.44
CA THR A 894 -38.94 -4.57 14.37
C THR A 894 -37.96 -3.68 15.15
N ASP A 895 -37.24 -4.25 16.11
CA ASP A 895 -36.10 -3.58 16.79
C ASP A 895 -34.76 -3.71 16.01
N GLU A 896 -34.81 -4.24 14.80
CA GLU A 896 -33.66 -4.40 13.93
C GLU A 896 -33.10 -3.04 13.49
N THR A 897 -31.77 -2.97 13.38
CA THR A 897 -31.04 -1.81 12.90
C THR A 897 -29.99 -2.26 11.90
N ILE A 898 -29.38 -1.33 11.16
CA ILE A 898 -28.23 -1.65 10.31
C ILE A 898 -27.04 -2.25 11.12
N TYR A 899 -27.01 -2.06 12.44
CA TYR A 899 -25.97 -2.57 13.33
C TYR A 899 -26.23 -4.01 13.77
N THR A 900 -27.48 -4.43 13.93
CA THR A 900 -27.84 -5.78 14.38
C THR A 900 -27.70 -6.83 13.29
N GLU A 901 -27.99 -6.45 12.05
CA GLU A 901 -28.08 -7.38 10.91
C GLU A 901 -26.82 -7.39 10.03
N ASN A 902 -25.88 -6.48 10.26
CA ASN A 902 -24.72 -6.34 9.40
C ASN A 902 -23.40 -6.44 10.15
N PHE A 903 -22.37 -6.84 9.42
CA PHE A 903 -21.02 -7.02 9.91
C PHE A 903 -19.97 -6.39 8.99
N GLY A 904 -18.80 -6.11 9.56
CA GLY A 904 -17.70 -5.48 8.89
C GLY A 904 -16.69 -4.89 9.89
N TYR A 905 -16.02 -3.83 9.52
CA TYR A 905 -14.95 -3.24 10.34
C TYR A 905 -15.30 -1.85 10.84
N PHE A 906 -15.16 -1.63 12.14
CA PHE A 906 -15.05 -0.29 12.68
C PHE A 906 -13.65 0.27 12.40
N GLY A 907 -13.60 1.57 12.10
CA GLY A 907 -12.34 2.29 12.08
C GLY A 907 -11.76 2.48 13.49
N PHE A 908 -10.46 2.75 13.56
CA PHE A 908 -9.80 2.92 14.86
C PHE A 908 -10.29 4.15 15.60
N GLY A 909 -10.41 4.02 16.91
CA GLY A 909 -10.60 5.13 17.81
C GLY A 909 -9.37 6.04 17.87
N ARG A 910 -9.27 6.86 18.91
CA ARG A 910 -8.14 7.77 19.08
C ARG A 910 -6.83 7.02 19.25
N THR A 911 -5.84 7.38 18.43
CA THR A 911 -4.45 6.92 18.56
C THR A 911 -3.51 8.11 18.66
N TRP A 912 -2.36 7.91 19.31
CA TRP A 912 -1.33 8.93 19.42
C TRP A 912 0.07 8.33 19.19
N ASN A 913 0.97 9.17 18.73
CA ASN A 913 2.40 8.86 18.69
C ASN A 913 3.24 10.09 19.04
N ALA A 914 4.41 9.85 19.60
CA ALA A 914 5.42 10.85 19.85
C ALA A 914 6.78 10.34 19.35
N GLY A 915 7.61 11.23 18.85
CA GLY A 915 8.91 10.83 18.34
C GLY A 915 9.93 11.94 18.34
N ILE A 916 11.18 11.53 18.25
CA ILE A 916 12.32 12.42 18.05
C ILE A 916 13.17 11.87 16.91
N MET A 917 13.58 12.76 16.01
CA MET A 917 14.51 12.47 14.93
C MET A 917 15.74 13.37 15.06
N MET A 918 16.90 12.79 14.95
CA MET A 918 18.20 13.47 14.88
C MET A 918 18.78 13.32 13.49
N ARG A 919 19.25 14.42 12.89
CA ARG A 919 19.99 14.44 11.61
C ARG A 919 21.36 15.10 11.81
N TRP A 920 22.40 14.60 11.06
CA TRP A 920 23.75 15.11 11.12
C TRP A 920 24.46 15.13 9.78
#